data_f955bb69659e903edbe1d645c7e3e663
#
_entry.id   f955bb69659e903edbe1d645c7e3e663
#
_cell.length_a   1.000
_cell.length_b   1.000
_cell.length_c   1.000
_cell.angle_alpha   90.00
_cell.angle_beta   90.00
_cell.angle_gamma   90.00
#
_symmetry.space_group_name_H-M   'P 1'
#
loop_
_entity.id
_entity.type
_entity.pdbx_description
1 polymer ?
#
loop_
_entity_poly.entity_id
_entity_poly.type
_entity_poly.pdbx_seq_one_letter_code
_entity_poly.pdbx_strand_id
1 'polypeptide(L)'
;MARLLDSINSPLDVKILNIPQLETLADEIREELISVLSKNGGHLGPNLGVVELTLAMHYVFDTPKDHFVFDVSHQAYVHKLLTGRREQFSMIRTPGGLNGFMLRSESPHDCYGAGHAGTALSAALGMAVARDRVGGNEHVVALAGDAAFTCGITYEALNNIAHQTRRLIVVLNDNEWSIDKNVGAIANYLNTIVTNPRFDYLHESAGRFVERLGGKTALQMARKAEEAAKSILWPSVIFEELGLKYYGPISGHDVATLIKTFEFLKTQKRPVLLHVLTQKGKGFEPALQKQKKFHGLGPYDPETGETKALGQRTYSEVFADTMVKLANMNSKVVAITAAMPNGTGLDRFQPRHPDRYFDVGIAEEHAVIFAAGLATKGLKPFVAIYSTFLQRSLDPIIHDVCLQNLPVVFCMDRGSLSGDDGPTHHGLFDISYLRGIPNLVHMVPKDEDELADMLFTAMQHDGPIAVRYPRGVGPGTPVKDVPRAIPIGQAELLQHGEHDRVAIFALGSLVPLAQEVAAKLEGEGISAAVINGRFAKPIDVRMVEFYGRSVDAIVTMEDHVLEGGFGSAVLERLSDLGLQTPVVRVGWPDQFIEHGKPDALRARYGISVENTLEKLRRVLDQRAAEKIAHAAAKA
;
A
#
# COMPACT_ATOMS: atom_id res chain seq x y z
N MET A 1 -22.24 -12.05 32.10
CA MET A 1 -23.02 -12.79 31.09
C MET A 1 -22.04 -13.19 29.98
N ALA A 2 -22.29 -14.29 29.27
CA ALA A 2 -21.48 -14.60 28.10
C ALA A 2 -21.72 -13.53 27.03
N ARG A 3 -20.70 -13.08 26.32
CA ARG A 3 -20.80 -12.09 25.25
C ARG A 3 -21.56 -12.69 24.05
N LEU A 4 -22.40 -11.91 23.38
CA LEU A 4 -23.06 -12.34 22.13
C LEU A 4 -22.04 -12.72 21.05
N LEU A 5 -20.96 -11.95 20.95
CA LEU A 5 -19.88 -12.21 19.99
C LEU A 5 -19.28 -13.62 20.15
N ASP A 6 -19.27 -14.18 21.38
CA ASP A 6 -18.75 -15.53 21.62
C ASP A 6 -19.62 -16.63 21.01
N SER A 7 -20.89 -16.33 20.70
CA SER A 7 -21.81 -17.24 20.02
C SER A 7 -21.79 -17.14 18.50
N ILE A 8 -21.11 -16.12 17.94
CA ILE A 8 -21.03 -15.92 16.48
C ILE A 8 -19.87 -16.74 15.89
N ASN A 9 -20.21 -17.80 15.18
CA ASN A 9 -19.25 -18.69 14.51
C ASN A 9 -19.41 -18.67 12.99
N SER A 10 -20.51 -18.12 12.48
CA SER A 10 -20.80 -17.99 11.06
C SER A 10 -21.73 -16.79 10.79
N PRO A 11 -21.83 -16.31 9.55
CA PRO A 11 -22.80 -15.28 9.19
C PRO A 11 -24.26 -15.67 9.48
N LEU A 12 -24.57 -16.94 9.55
CA LEU A 12 -25.93 -17.43 9.85
C LEU A 12 -26.35 -17.07 11.28
N ASP A 13 -25.41 -17.02 12.22
CA ASP A 13 -25.67 -16.68 13.61
C ASP A 13 -26.07 -15.21 13.78
N VAL A 14 -25.61 -14.33 12.86
CA VAL A 14 -26.02 -12.92 12.84
C VAL A 14 -27.49 -12.77 12.41
N LYS A 15 -27.98 -13.62 11.51
CA LYS A 15 -29.33 -13.51 10.91
C LYS A 15 -30.47 -13.84 11.87
N ILE A 16 -30.19 -14.53 12.96
CA ILE A 16 -31.21 -14.90 13.97
C ILE A 16 -31.35 -13.85 15.08
N LEU A 17 -30.47 -12.84 15.11
CA LEU A 17 -30.50 -11.79 16.11
C LEU A 17 -31.57 -10.73 15.81
N ASN A 18 -32.20 -10.20 16.85
CA ASN A 18 -33.05 -9.02 16.72
C ASN A 18 -32.24 -7.72 16.75
N ILE A 19 -32.87 -6.59 16.44
CA ILE A 19 -32.15 -5.29 16.35
C ILE A 19 -31.41 -4.92 17.65
N PRO A 20 -32.01 -4.98 18.87
CA PRO A 20 -31.27 -4.71 20.10
C PRO A 20 -30.06 -5.64 20.33
N GLN A 21 -30.15 -6.90 19.91
CA GLN A 21 -29.02 -7.82 19.98
C GLN A 21 -27.92 -7.47 18.97
N LEU A 22 -28.26 -7.00 17.77
CA LEU A 22 -27.30 -6.52 16.78
C LEU A 22 -26.57 -5.25 17.27
N GLU A 23 -27.27 -4.36 17.96
CA GLU A 23 -26.67 -3.17 18.59
C GLU A 23 -25.69 -3.57 19.72
N THR A 24 -26.09 -4.51 20.59
CA THR A 24 -25.17 -5.07 21.60
C THR A 24 -23.95 -5.74 20.96
N LEU A 25 -24.16 -6.54 19.92
CA LEU A 25 -23.08 -7.19 19.18
C LEU A 25 -22.13 -6.17 18.54
N ALA A 26 -22.65 -5.04 18.06
CA ALA A 26 -21.82 -3.97 17.50
C ALA A 26 -20.88 -3.37 18.56
N ASP A 27 -21.36 -3.17 19.78
CA ASP A 27 -20.52 -2.67 20.86
C ASP A 27 -19.46 -3.69 21.31
N GLU A 28 -19.83 -4.97 21.44
CA GLU A 28 -18.89 -6.05 21.77
C GLU A 28 -17.79 -6.22 20.69
N ILE A 29 -18.13 -6.06 19.39
CA ILE A 29 -17.17 -6.06 18.29
C ILE A 29 -16.19 -4.89 18.42
N ARG A 30 -16.65 -3.69 18.80
CA ARG A 30 -15.77 -2.54 19.02
C ARG A 30 -14.80 -2.79 20.17
N GLU A 31 -15.27 -3.32 21.28
CA GLU A 31 -14.42 -3.71 22.41
C GLU A 31 -13.34 -4.71 21.99
N GLU A 32 -13.71 -5.74 21.21
CA GLU A 32 -12.79 -6.74 20.68
C GLU A 32 -11.74 -6.09 19.77
N LEU A 33 -12.15 -5.24 18.83
CA LEU A 33 -11.26 -4.50 17.94
C LEU A 33 -10.24 -3.65 18.72
N ILE A 34 -10.70 -2.88 19.72
CA ILE A 34 -9.84 -2.04 20.54
C ILE A 34 -8.86 -2.91 21.33
N SER A 35 -9.35 -3.98 21.98
CA SER A 35 -8.54 -4.87 22.82
C SER A 35 -7.44 -5.57 22.01
N VAL A 36 -7.76 -6.13 20.84
CA VAL A 36 -6.79 -6.87 20.02
C VAL A 36 -5.81 -5.91 19.35
N LEU A 37 -6.31 -4.82 18.74
CA LEU A 37 -5.46 -3.91 17.96
C LEU A 37 -4.61 -3.00 18.86
N SER A 38 -4.93 -2.83 20.14
CA SER A 38 -4.02 -2.18 21.10
C SER A 38 -2.69 -2.94 21.24
N LYS A 39 -2.72 -4.27 21.09
CA LYS A 39 -1.54 -5.16 21.20
C LYS A 39 -0.82 -5.37 19.87
N ASN A 40 -1.59 -5.59 18.80
CA ASN A 40 -1.04 -5.98 17.50
C ASN A 40 -0.85 -4.80 16.54
N GLY A 41 -1.51 -3.67 16.81
CA GLY A 41 -1.64 -2.61 15.82
C GLY A 41 -2.64 -2.97 14.73
N GLY A 42 -2.87 -2.06 13.79
CA GLY A 42 -3.73 -2.26 12.63
C GLY A 42 -4.60 -1.05 12.29
N HIS A 43 -5.64 -1.30 11.47
CA HIS A 43 -6.51 -0.25 10.92
C HIS A 43 -7.75 -0.06 11.82
N LEU A 44 -7.55 0.47 13.05
CA LEU A 44 -8.62 0.56 14.04
C LEU A 44 -9.75 1.50 13.60
N GLY A 45 -9.43 2.75 13.27
CA GLY A 45 -10.44 3.78 12.96
C GLY A 45 -11.39 3.39 11.82
N PRO A 46 -10.88 2.90 10.67
CA PRO A 46 -11.73 2.42 9.58
C PRO A 46 -12.68 1.30 9.99
N ASN A 47 -12.23 0.33 10.80
CA ASN A 47 -13.05 -0.80 11.23
C ASN A 47 -14.12 -0.38 12.24
N LEU A 48 -13.81 0.50 13.18
CA LEU A 48 -14.80 1.05 14.12
C LEU A 48 -15.94 1.79 13.40
N GLY A 49 -15.63 2.40 12.25
CA GLY A 49 -16.60 3.15 11.45
C GLY A 49 -17.59 2.28 10.67
N VAL A 50 -17.30 1.01 10.42
CA VAL A 50 -18.12 0.15 9.54
C VAL A 50 -18.76 -1.03 10.26
N VAL A 51 -18.84 -1.03 11.58
CA VAL A 51 -19.35 -2.17 12.34
C VAL A 51 -20.80 -2.46 11.99
N GLU A 52 -21.71 -1.50 12.13
CA GLU A 52 -23.12 -1.67 11.84
C GLU A 52 -23.38 -1.93 10.35
N LEU A 53 -22.62 -1.27 9.48
CA LEU A 53 -22.70 -1.48 8.03
C LEU A 53 -22.36 -2.94 7.67
N THR A 54 -21.29 -3.49 8.24
CA THR A 54 -20.87 -4.88 7.98
C THR A 54 -21.85 -5.89 8.59
N LEU A 55 -22.37 -5.62 9.79
CA LEU A 55 -23.44 -6.43 10.40
C LEU A 55 -24.69 -6.49 9.52
N ALA A 56 -25.16 -5.33 9.04
CA ALA A 56 -26.33 -5.26 8.16
C ALA A 56 -26.10 -6.00 6.82
N MET A 57 -24.91 -5.90 6.25
CA MET A 57 -24.53 -6.67 5.05
C MET A 57 -24.62 -8.17 5.32
N HIS A 58 -24.05 -8.68 6.41
CA HIS A 58 -24.13 -10.10 6.77
C HIS A 58 -25.51 -10.56 7.19
N TYR A 59 -26.34 -9.67 7.73
CA TYR A 59 -27.73 -9.97 8.06
C TYR A 59 -28.56 -10.22 6.80
N VAL A 60 -28.35 -9.43 5.74
CA VAL A 60 -29.21 -9.48 4.53
C VAL A 60 -28.68 -10.45 3.48
N PHE A 61 -27.39 -10.50 3.25
CA PHE A 61 -26.77 -11.31 2.19
C PHE A 61 -26.22 -12.63 2.71
N ASP A 62 -26.01 -13.60 1.81
CA ASP A 62 -25.65 -14.98 2.12
C ASP A 62 -24.23 -15.32 1.66
N THR A 63 -23.18 -14.83 2.37
CA THR A 63 -21.81 -15.22 2.05
C THR A 63 -21.52 -16.67 2.50
N PRO A 64 -20.74 -17.47 1.75
CA PRO A 64 -19.93 -17.09 0.59
C PRO A 64 -20.66 -17.10 -0.76
N LYS A 65 -21.97 -17.40 -0.81
CA LYS A 65 -22.73 -17.42 -2.06
C LYS A 65 -22.81 -16.00 -2.65
N ASP A 66 -23.22 -15.02 -1.84
CA ASP A 66 -23.18 -13.60 -2.21
C ASP A 66 -21.75 -13.08 -1.96
N HIS A 67 -21.26 -12.21 -2.80
CA HIS A 67 -19.88 -11.75 -2.81
C HIS A 67 -19.74 -10.32 -2.27
N PHE A 68 -18.86 -10.15 -1.26
CA PHE A 68 -18.48 -8.85 -0.75
C PHE A 68 -17.07 -8.49 -1.23
N VAL A 69 -16.94 -7.41 -1.99
CA VAL A 69 -15.67 -6.88 -2.49
C VAL A 69 -15.36 -5.59 -1.76
N PHE A 70 -14.40 -5.64 -0.85
CA PHE A 70 -13.96 -4.47 -0.08
C PHE A 70 -12.83 -3.76 -0.81
N ASP A 71 -12.96 -2.46 -1.05
CA ASP A 71 -11.86 -1.66 -1.56
C ASP A 71 -10.77 -1.51 -0.49
N VAL A 72 -9.50 -1.67 -0.86
CA VAL A 72 -8.36 -1.81 0.07
C VAL A 72 -8.51 -3.01 1.01
N SER A 73 -9.70 -3.23 1.55
CA SER A 73 -10.08 -4.24 2.55
C SER A 73 -9.44 -4.08 3.96
N HIS A 74 -8.82 -2.94 4.24
CA HIS A 74 -8.31 -2.61 5.58
C HIS A 74 -9.43 -2.46 6.62
N GLN A 75 -10.68 -2.27 6.20
CA GLN A 75 -11.90 -2.19 7.02
C GLN A 75 -12.64 -3.54 7.14
N ALA A 76 -12.01 -4.67 6.78
CA ALA A 76 -12.66 -5.98 6.74
C ALA A 76 -12.51 -6.81 8.03
N TYR A 77 -12.07 -6.22 9.14
CA TYR A 77 -11.87 -6.98 10.39
C TYR A 77 -13.18 -7.46 10.99
N VAL A 78 -14.24 -6.65 10.91
CA VAL A 78 -15.59 -7.06 11.31
C VAL A 78 -16.06 -8.25 10.48
N HIS A 79 -15.84 -8.23 9.16
CA HIS A 79 -16.13 -9.36 8.28
C HIS A 79 -15.37 -10.64 8.71
N LYS A 80 -14.10 -10.53 9.11
CA LYS A 80 -13.33 -11.68 9.62
C LYS A 80 -13.92 -12.25 10.90
N LEU A 81 -14.31 -11.39 11.85
CA LEU A 81 -14.96 -11.80 13.10
C LEU A 81 -16.26 -12.56 12.86
N LEU A 82 -17.09 -12.11 11.90
CA LEU A 82 -18.39 -12.69 11.60
C LEU A 82 -18.35 -13.95 10.72
N THR A 83 -17.20 -14.27 10.13
CA THR A 83 -17.02 -15.39 9.19
C THR A 83 -16.16 -16.52 9.75
N GLY A 84 -16.30 -16.81 11.04
CA GLY A 84 -15.70 -17.97 11.69
C GLY A 84 -14.22 -17.84 12.08
N ARG A 85 -13.64 -16.63 12.01
CA ARG A 85 -12.24 -16.36 12.33
C ARG A 85 -12.02 -15.66 13.68
N ARG A 86 -13.05 -15.58 14.51
CA ARG A 86 -13.02 -14.89 15.81
C ARG A 86 -11.91 -15.41 16.73
N GLU A 87 -11.75 -16.71 16.87
CA GLU A 87 -10.73 -17.30 17.72
C GLU A 87 -9.31 -16.97 17.26
N GLN A 88 -9.10 -16.86 15.96
CA GLN A 88 -7.81 -16.52 15.36
C GLN A 88 -7.56 -15.01 15.35
N PHE A 89 -8.60 -14.20 15.63
CA PHE A 89 -8.51 -12.74 15.49
C PHE A 89 -7.50 -12.12 16.46
N SER A 90 -7.27 -12.73 17.61
CA SER A 90 -6.22 -12.31 18.56
C SER A 90 -4.81 -12.31 17.95
N MET A 91 -4.59 -13.05 16.87
CA MET A 91 -3.33 -13.15 16.14
C MET A 91 -3.33 -12.35 14.82
N ILE A 92 -4.29 -11.46 14.60
CA ILE A 92 -4.33 -10.66 13.36
C ILE A 92 -3.03 -9.86 13.21
N ARG A 93 -2.45 -9.83 11.99
CA ARG A 93 -1.19 -9.14 11.64
C ARG A 93 0.06 -9.66 12.37
N THR A 94 -0.04 -10.81 13.02
CA THR A 94 1.12 -11.48 13.63
C THR A 94 1.56 -12.69 12.79
N PRO A 95 2.81 -13.14 12.88
CA PRO A 95 3.30 -14.28 12.11
C PRO A 95 2.43 -15.53 12.31
N GLY A 96 1.95 -16.11 11.19
CA GLY A 96 1.07 -17.26 11.21
C GLY A 96 -0.39 -16.99 11.60
N GLY A 97 -0.73 -15.73 11.89
CA GLY A 97 -2.08 -15.28 12.17
C GLY A 97 -2.81 -14.75 10.94
N LEU A 98 -3.97 -14.13 11.16
CA LEU A 98 -4.78 -13.54 10.10
C LEU A 98 -4.10 -12.35 9.43
N ASN A 99 -4.27 -12.22 8.12
CA ASN A 99 -3.80 -11.07 7.37
C ASN A 99 -4.61 -9.80 7.75
N GLY A 100 -3.97 -8.63 7.70
CA GLY A 100 -4.60 -7.33 7.91
C GLY A 100 -5.51 -6.86 6.75
N PHE A 101 -5.54 -7.62 5.65
CA PHE A 101 -6.37 -7.39 4.47
C PHE A 101 -7.11 -8.67 4.11
N MET A 102 -8.07 -8.61 3.19
CA MET A 102 -8.73 -9.80 2.69
C MET A 102 -7.78 -10.63 1.82
N LEU A 103 -7.83 -11.94 2.01
CA LEU A 103 -7.00 -12.89 1.27
C LEU A 103 -7.81 -14.14 0.93
N ARG A 104 -7.95 -14.45 -0.35
CA ARG A 104 -8.78 -15.57 -0.84
C ARG A 104 -8.39 -16.94 -0.24
N SER A 105 -7.12 -17.13 0.08
CA SER A 105 -6.63 -18.36 0.71
C SER A 105 -6.98 -18.47 2.20
N GLU A 106 -7.45 -17.39 2.83
CA GLU A 106 -7.73 -17.36 4.27
C GLU A 106 -9.15 -17.86 4.60
N SER A 107 -10.12 -17.59 3.72
CA SER A 107 -11.52 -17.98 3.94
C SER A 107 -12.30 -18.05 2.61
N PRO A 108 -13.29 -18.99 2.49
CA PRO A 108 -14.21 -18.98 1.34
C PRO A 108 -15.08 -17.72 1.27
N HIS A 109 -15.23 -16.99 2.37
CA HIS A 109 -15.94 -15.71 2.42
C HIS A 109 -15.13 -14.55 1.83
N ASP A 110 -13.82 -14.70 1.66
CA ASP A 110 -12.93 -13.71 1.05
C ASP A 110 -12.89 -13.91 -0.47
N CYS A 111 -13.93 -13.49 -1.17
CA CYS A 111 -14.06 -13.71 -2.62
C CYS A 111 -13.00 -13.00 -3.46
N TYR A 112 -12.42 -11.91 -2.95
CA TYR A 112 -11.38 -11.11 -3.63
C TYR A 112 -10.37 -10.55 -2.62
N GLY A 113 -9.08 -10.76 -2.87
CA GLY A 113 -8.00 -10.16 -2.08
C GLY A 113 -7.76 -8.72 -2.53
N ALA A 114 -7.48 -7.84 -1.58
CA ALA A 114 -7.19 -6.44 -1.85
C ALA A 114 -6.09 -5.91 -0.92
N GLY A 115 -5.67 -4.69 -1.12
CA GLY A 115 -4.64 -3.98 -0.36
C GLY A 115 -4.41 -2.59 -0.94
N HIS A 116 -4.64 -2.42 -2.23
CA HIS A 116 -4.56 -1.16 -2.96
C HIS A 116 -5.96 -0.61 -3.25
N ALA A 117 -6.12 0.72 -3.14
CA ALA A 117 -7.40 1.39 -3.36
C ALA A 117 -7.86 1.41 -4.82
N GLY A 118 -9.17 1.56 -5.04
CA GLY A 118 -9.78 1.78 -6.36
C GLY A 118 -10.11 0.50 -7.13
N THR A 119 -9.67 -0.69 -6.68
CA THR A 119 -9.81 -1.93 -7.47
C THR A 119 -11.16 -2.63 -7.30
N ALA A 120 -11.90 -2.34 -6.23
CA ALA A 120 -13.08 -3.10 -5.85
C ALA A 120 -14.21 -3.02 -6.88
N LEU A 121 -14.46 -1.86 -7.48
CA LEU A 121 -15.55 -1.69 -8.43
C LEU A 121 -15.30 -2.50 -9.71
N SER A 122 -14.08 -2.48 -10.24
CA SER A 122 -13.70 -3.28 -11.41
C SER A 122 -13.80 -4.77 -11.14
N ALA A 123 -13.31 -5.23 -9.97
CA ALA A 123 -13.39 -6.63 -9.58
C ALA A 123 -14.84 -7.09 -9.40
N ALA A 124 -15.65 -6.30 -8.71
CA ALA A 124 -17.07 -6.58 -8.51
C ALA A 124 -17.86 -6.57 -9.82
N LEU A 125 -17.53 -5.67 -10.75
CA LEU A 125 -18.11 -5.67 -12.09
C LEU A 125 -17.78 -6.97 -12.84
N GLY A 126 -16.52 -7.42 -12.81
CA GLY A 126 -16.12 -8.68 -13.41
C GLY A 126 -16.90 -9.87 -12.85
N MET A 127 -17.08 -9.94 -11.51
CA MET A 127 -17.89 -10.98 -10.86
C MET A 127 -19.37 -10.90 -11.28
N ALA A 128 -19.94 -9.69 -11.32
CA ALA A 128 -21.34 -9.48 -11.72
C ALA A 128 -21.59 -9.88 -13.17
N VAL A 129 -20.65 -9.57 -14.08
CA VAL A 129 -20.71 -9.98 -15.49
C VAL A 129 -20.60 -11.51 -15.61
N ALA A 130 -19.67 -12.14 -14.87
CA ALA A 130 -19.53 -13.60 -14.86
C ALA A 130 -20.83 -14.26 -14.41
N ARG A 131 -21.40 -13.81 -13.28
CA ARG A 131 -22.72 -14.26 -12.80
C ARG A 131 -23.80 -14.14 -13.88
N ASP A 132 -23.88 -12.98 -14.55
CA ASP A 132 -24.91 -12.73 -15.57
C ASP A 132 -24.75 -13.67 -16.79
N ARG A 133 -23.52 -14.02 -17.15
CA ARG A 133 -23.22 -14.92 -18.28
C ARG A 133 -23.59 -16.38 -17.98
N VAL A 134 -23.41 -16.83 -16.75
CA VAL A 134 -23.77 -18.21 -16.36
C VAL A 134 -25.20 -18.34 -15.85
N GLY A 135 -25.99 -17.26 -15.83
CA GLY A 135 -27.36 -17.26 -15.34
C GLY A 135 -27.47 -17.37 -13.81
N GLY A 136 -26.42 -17.02 -13.09
CA GLY A 136 -26.40 -16.99 -11.63
C GLY A 136 -27.33 -15.95 -11.02
N ASN A 137 -27.62 -16.10 -9.74
CA ASN A 137 -28.53 -15.24 -8.99
C ASN A 137 -27.93 -14.64 -7.72
N GLU A 138 -26.68 -14.91 -7.42
CA GLU A 138 -25.94 -14.34 -6.30
C GLU A 138 -25.83 -12.81 -6.42
N HIS A 139 -25.74 -12.14 -5.28
CA HIS A 139 -25.50 -10.70 -5.22
C HIS A 139 -24.01 -10.43 -5.16
N VAL A 140 -23.61 -9.32 -5.79
CA VAL A 140 -22.26 -8.76 -5.66
C VAL A 140 -22.40 -7.38 -5.05
N VAL A 141 -21.71 -7.15 -3.93
CA VAL A 141 -21.71 -5.90 -3.18
C VAL A 141 -20.28 -5.39 -3.09
N ALA A 142 -20.00 -4.24 -3.70
CA ALA A 142 -18.72 -3.56 -3.60
C ALA A 142 -18.80 -2.49 -2.51
N LEU A 143 -17.91 -2.54 -1.53
CA LEU A 143 -17.77 -1.51 -0.49
C LEU A 143 -16.51 -0.70 -0.77
N ALA A 144 -16.68 0.58 -1.13
CA ALA A 144 -15.59 1.50 -1.42
C ALA A 144 -15.69 2.76 -0.53
N GLY A 145 -14.57 3.18 0.03
CA GLY A 145 -14.48 4.45 0.75
C GLY A 145 -14.52 5.64 -0.22
N ASP A 146 -14.93 6.79 0.29
CA ASP A 146 -14.98 8.06 -0.43
C ASP A 146 -13.63 8.45 -1.08
N ALA A 147 -12.51 8.18 -0.41
CA ALA A 147 -11.17 8.37 -0.97
C ALA A 147 -10.89 7.52 -2.22
N ALA A 148 -11.47 6.32 -2.34
CA ALA A 148 -11.32 5.49 -3.54
C ALA A 148 -11.93 6.14 -4.80
N PHE A 149 -12.85 7.10 -4.61
CA PHE A 149 -13.40 7.90 -5.71
C PHE A 149 -12.46 9.00 -6.20
N THR A 150 -11.25 9.12 -5.68
CA THR A 150 -10.18 9.92 -6.28
C THR A 150 -9.30 9.09 -7.23
N CYS A 151 -9.42 7.75 -7.22
CA CYS A 151 -8.68 6.87 -8.13
C CYS A 151 -9.27 6.89 -9.55
N GLY A 152 -8.44 7.00 -10.58
CA GLY A 152 -8.84 6.95 -11.98
C GLY A 152 -9.58 5.65 -12.34
N ILE A 153 -9.04 4.50 -11.92
CA ILE A 153 -9.62 3.18 -12.19
C ILE A 153 -11.05 3.00 -11.62
N THR A 154 -11.43 3.74 -10.58
CA THR A 154 -12.80 3.77 -10.08
C THR A 154 -13.76 4.35 -11.12
N TYR A 155 -13.34 5.41 -11.84
CA TYR A 155 -14.14 6.00 -12.91
C TYR A 155 -14.17 5.12 -14.16
N GLU A 156 -13.11 4.41 -14.46
CA GLU A 156 -13.11 3.40 -15.52
C GLU A 156 -14.16 2.31 -15.24
N ALA A 157 -14.25 1.85 -13.99
CA ALA A 157 -15.30 0.90 -13.58
C ALA A 157 -16.70 1.52 -13.67
N LEU A 158 -16.91 2.72 -13.13
CA LEU A 158 -18.21 3.40 -13.17
C LEU A 158 -18.71 3.61 -14.60
N ASN A 159 -17.83 3.98 -15.53
CA ASN A 159 -18.14 4.14 -16.95
C ASN A 159 -18.63 2.84 -17.61
N ASN A 160 -18.28 1.69 -17.06
CA ASN A 160 -18.60 0.38 -17.64
C ASN A 160 -19.77 -0.35 -16.94
N ILE A 161 -20.04 -0.06 -15.66
CA ILE A 161 -21.00 -0.82 -14.84
C ILE A 161 -22.39 -0.88 -15.48
N ALA A 162 -22.96 0.27 -15.86
CA ALA A 162 -24.33 0.35 -16.36
C ALA A 162 -24.58 -0.41 -17.65
N HIS A 163 -23.52 -0.60 -18.47
CA HIS A 163 -23.62 -1.24 -19.80
C HIS A 163 -23.29 -2.74 -19.75
N GLN A 164 -22.61 -3.22 -18.73
CA GLN A 164 -22.06 -4.58 -18.72
C GLN A 164 -22.78 -5.54 -17.79
N THR A 165 -23.47 -5.06 -16.73
CA THR A 165 -24.17 -5.93 -15.80
C THR A 165 -25.60 -5.49 -15.54
N ARG A 166 -26.45 -6.48 -15.26
CA ARG A 166 -27.87 -6.24 -14.92
C ARG A 166 -28.04 -5.69 -13.51
N ARG A 167 -27.18 -6.08 -12.57
CA ARG A 167 -27.25 -5.65 -11.17
C ARG A 167 -25.91 -5.76 -10.46
N LEU A 168 -25.57 -4.72 -9.75
CA LEU A 168 -24.42 -4.59 -8.86
C LEU A 168 -24.78 -3.58 -7.78
N ILE A 169 -24.44 -3.86 -6.54
CA ILE A 169 -24.62 -2.92 -5.43
C ILE A 169 -23.25 -2.32 -5.12
N VAL A 170 -23.11 -1.02 -5.33
CA VAL A 170 -21.95 -0.24 -4.92
C VAL A 170 -22.31 0.50 -3.65
N VAL A 171 -21.59 0.29 -2.57
CA VAL A 171 -21.72 1.03 -1.30
C VAL A 171 -20.58 2.04 -1.23
N LEU A 172 -20.92 3.31 -1.33
CA LEU A 172 -20.02 4.42 -1.05
C LEU A 172 -20.06 4.69 0.46
N ASN A 173 -18.97 4.32 1.14
CA ASN A 173 -18.78 4.59 2.57
C ASN A 173 -18.08 5.93 2.73
N ASP A 174 -18.84 6.97 3.03
CA ASP A 174 -18.35 8.34 3.17
C ASP A 174 -18.10 8.67 4.64
N ASN A 175 -16.84 8.99 4.95
CA ASN A 175 -16.41 9.42 6.28
C ASN A 175 -15.47 10.63 6.23
N GLU A 176 -15.30 11.25 5.05
CA GLU A 176 -14.46 12.41 4.76
C GLU A 176 -12.94 12.16 4.90
N TRP A 177 -12.51 10.93 5.15
CA TRP A 177 -11.12 10.60 5.48
C TRP A 177 -10.58 9.43 4.66
N SER A 178 -9.36 9.64 4.12
CA SER A 178 -8.45 8.58 3.70
C SER A 178 -7.45 8.26 4.85
N ILE A 179 -6.15 8.18 4.54
CA ILE A 179 -5.09 8.28 5.56
C ILE A 179 -5.11 9.68 6.17
N ASP A 180 -5.31 10.73 5.34
CA ASP A 180 -5.54 12.10 5.74
C ASP A 180 -6.93 12.59 5.30
N LYS A 181 -7.28 13.86 5.54
CA LYS A 181 -8.52 14.43 5.03
C LYS A 181 -8.52 14.41 3.50
N ASN A 182 -9.64 14.01 2.90
CA ASN A 182 -9.75 13.91 1.45
C ASN A 182 -9.57 15.26 0.77
N VAL A 183 -8.94 15.26 -0.41
CA VAL A 183 -8.62 16.45 -1.19
C VAL A 183 -9.30 16.43 -2.56
N GLY A 184 -9.42 17.61 -3.18
CA GLY A 184 -9.87 17.79 -4.55
C GLY A 184 -11.37 17.99 -4.72
N ALA A 185 -11.78 18.17 -5.97
CA ALA A 185 -13.16 18.54 -6.34
C ALA A 185 -14.18 17.45 -5.98
N ILE A 186 -13.79 16.18 -6.05
CA ILE A 186 -14.69 15.06 -5.71
C ILE A 186 -15.02 15.02 -4.23
N ALA A 187 -14.01 15.24 -3.35
CA ALA A 187 -14.26 15.35 -1.92
C ALA A 187 -15.20 16.51 -1.60
N ASN A 188 -14.97 17.67 -2.22
CA ASN A 188 -15.86 18.82 -2.07
C ASN A 188 -17.27 18.54 -2.60
N TYR A 189 -17.39 17.80 -3.70
CA TYR A 189 -18.67 17.40 -4.28
C TYR A 189 -19.46 16.48 -3.31
N LEU A 190 -18.82 15.46 -2.74
CA LEU A 190 -19.44 14.57 -1.75
C LEU A 190 -19.88 15.36 -0.51
N ASN A 191 -19.03 16.24 0.00
CA ASN A 191 -19.38 17.12 1.12
C ASN A 191 -20.60 18.02 0.79
N THR A 192 -20.72 18.50 -0.46
CA THR A 192 -21.89 19.28 -0.88
C THR A 192 -23.17 18.48 -0.86
N ILE A 193 -23.10 17.15 -1.15
CA ILE A 193 -24.25 16.26 -1.02
C ILE A 193 -24.73 16.20 0.44
N VAL A 194 -23.79 16.05 1.38
CA VAL A 194 -24.07 15.88 2.82
C VAL A 194 -24.53 17.19 3.47
N THR A 195 -23.94 18.31 3.10
CA THR A 195 -24.21 19.63 3.74
C THR A 195 -25.37 20.42 3.14
N ASN A 196 -26.05 19.89 2.11
CA ASN A 196 -27.17 20.59 1.47
C ASN A 196 -28.38 20.66 2.44
N PRO A 197 -28.89 21.87 2.79
CA PRO A 197 -30.02 22.02 3.73
C PRO A 197 -31.31 21.33 3.30
N ARG A 198 -31.46 21.03 2.00
CA ARG A 198 -32.58 20.24 1.47
C ARG A 198 -32.44 18.74 1.79
N PHE A 199 -31.29 18.35 2.30
CA PHE A 199 -30.99 16.99 2.69
C PHE A 199 -31.82 16.51 3.89
N ASP A 200 -32.04 17.37 4.90
CA ASP A 200 -32.90 17.05 6.06
C ASP A 200 -34.34 16.77 5.62
N TYR A 201 -34.84 17.50 4.63
CA TYR A 201 -36.15 17.26 4.04
C TYR A 201 -36.25 15.91 3.27
N LEU A 202 -35.14 15.49 2.66
CA LEU A 202 -35.03 14.20 1.94
C LEU A 202 -34.86 13.02 2.89
N HIS A 203 -34.10 13.18 3.95
CA HIS A 203 -33.94 12.15 5.00
C HIS A 203 -35.30 11.83 5.64
N GLU A 204 -36.10 12.84 5.96
CA GLU A 204 -37.48 12.65 6.42
C GLU A 204 -38.41 12.09 5.31
N SER A 205 -38.19 12.44 4.05
CA SER A 205 -38.96 11.95 2.92
C SER A 205 -38.61 10.51 2.56
N ALA A 206 -37.36 10.09 2.66
CA ALA A 206 -36.92 8.69 2.47
C ALA A 206 -37.47 7.79 3.59
N GLY A 207 -37.45 8.23 4.84
CA GLY A 207 -38.10 7.55 5.97
C GLY A 207 -39.63 7.39 5.75
N ARG A 208 -40.30 8.46 5.37
CA ARG A 208 -41.74 8.46 5.03
C ARG A 208 -42.06 7.67 3.76
N PHE A 209 -41.15 7.54 2.80
CA PHE A 209 -41.32 6.73 1.58
C PHE A 209 -41.27 5.24 1.88
N VAL A 210 -40.38 4.82 2.79
CA VAL A 210 -40.33 3.42 3.28
C VAL A 210 -41.60 3.05 4.06
N GLU A 211 -42.18 3.99 4.82
CA GLU A 211 -43.43 3.78 5.54
C GLU A 211 -44.68 3.75 4.64
N ARG A 212 -44.66 4.36 3.43
CA ARG A 212 -45.79 4.49 2.50
C ARG A 212 -45.79 3.51 1.33
N LEU A 213 -45.05 2.42 1.36
CA LEU A 213 -45.06 1.38 0.32
C LEU A 213 -46.39 0.59 0.25
N GLY A 214 -47.50 1.29 0.00
CA GLY A 214 -48.83 0.73 -0.18
C GLY A 214 -49.72 1.57 -1.11
N GLY A 215 -49.52 1.43 -2.47
CA GLY A 215 -50.53 1.94 -3.41
C GLY A 215 -50.01 2.42 -4.76
N LYS A 216 -50.58 1.93 -5.86
CA LYS A 216 -50.21 2.21 -7.26
C LYS A 216 -50.33 3.68 -7.68
N THR A 217 -51.10 4.51 -6.99
CA THR A 217 -51.32 5.94 -7.28
C THR A 217 -50.17 6.84 -6.78
N ALA A 218 -49.48 6.44 -5.72
CA ALA A 218 -48.34 7.17 -5.21
C ALA A 218 -47.12 7.11 -6.15
N LEU A 219 -47.00 6.04 -6.93
CA LEU A 219 -45.87 5.83 -7.87
C LEU A 219 -45.92 6.80 -9.07
N GLN A 220 -47.14 7.19 -9.54
CA GLN A 220 -47.29 8.13 -10.65
C GLN A 220 -47.09 9.59 -10.21
N MET A 221 -47.47 9.95 -9.00
CA MET A 221 -47.22 11.28 -8.43
C MET A 221 -45.73 11.45 -8.08
N ALA A 222 -45.08 10.39 -7.57
CA ALA A 222 -43.65 10.40 -7.31
C ALA A 222 -42.84 10.57 -8.60
N ARG A 223 -43.19 9.94 -9.72
CA ARG A 223 -42.53 10.14 -11.02
C ARG A 223 -42.66 11.57 -11.55
N LYS A 224 -43.82 12.20 -11.44
CA LYS A 224 -44.03 13.60 -11.86
C LYS A 224 -43.31 14.61 -10.97
N ALA A 225 -43.21 14.34 -9.66
CA ALA A 225 -42.42 15.15 -8.76
C ALA A 225 -40.88 14.94 -8.99
N GLU A 226 -40.48 13.73 -9.35
CA GLU A 226 -39.10 13.37 -9.72
C GLU A 226 -38.67 14.05 -11.03
N GLU A 227 -39.54 14.13 -12.04
CA GLU A 227 -39.27 14.84 -13.30
C GLU A 227 -39.21 16.36 -13.13
N ALA A 228 -40.04 16.94 -12.25
CA ALA A 228 -40.00 18.37 -11.94
C ALA A 228 -38.79 18.76 -11.06
N ALA A 229 -38.31 17.87 -10.23
CA ALA A 229 -37.09 18.06 -9.40
C ALA A 229 -35.78 17.90 -10.18
N LYS A 230 -35.79 17.21 -11.30
CA LYS A 230 -34.63 17.01 -12.20
C LYS A 230 -34.12 18.31 -12.86
N SER A 231 -34.88 19.40 -12.82
CA SER A 231 -34.46 20.69 -13.36
C SER A 231 -33.63 21.56 -12.41
N ILE A 232 -33.40 21.12 -11.18
CA ILE A 232 -32.61 21.85 -10.18
C ILE A 232 -31.46 20.94 -9.73
N LEU A 233 -30.23 21.25 -10.17
CA LEU A 233 -28.92 20.69 -9.83
C LEU A 233 -28.90 19.84 -8.53
N TRP A 234 -29.08 18.52 -8.68
CA TRP A 234 -28.97 17.56 -7.60
C TRP A 234 -27.52 17.07 -7.50
N PRO A 235 -26.92 17.03 -6.32
CA PRO A 235 -25.54 16.57 -6.18
C PRO A 235 -25.31 15.09 -6.57
N SER A 236 -26.34 14.26 -6.70
CA SER A 236 -26.25 12.85 -7.14
C SER A 236 -26.15 12.66 -8.67
N VAL A 237 -26.26 13.74 -9.45
CA VAL A 237 -26.39 13.69 -10.92
C VAL A 237 -25.24 12.91 -11.57
N ILE A 238 -24.01 13.04 -11.11
CA ILE A 238 -22.86 12.35 -11.74
C ILE A 238 -23.03 10.82 -11.76
N PHE A 239 -23.52 10.22 -10.68
CA PHE A 239 -23.68 8.76 -10.62
C PHE A 239 -24.88 8.29 -11.46
N GLU A 240 -25.95 9.09 -11.51
CA GLU A 240 -27.13 8.78 -12.32
C GLU A 240 -26.85 8.95 -13.82
N GLU A 241 -26.07 9.94 -14.22
CA GLU A 241 -25.58 10.11 -15.61
C GLU A 241 -24.65 8.96 -16.03
N LEU A 242 -23.87 8.40 -15.10
CA LEU A 242 -23.10 7.18 -15.32
C LEU A 242 -23.97 5.90 -15.29
N GLY A 243 -25.29 6.03 -15.11
CA GLY A 243 -26.27 4.94 -15.21
C GLY A 243 -26.46 4.12 -13.93
N LEU A 244 -25.92 4.54 -12.79
CA LEU A 244 -26.18 3.91 -11.50
C LEU A 244 -27.34 4.62 -10.80
N LYS A 245 -28.32 3.87 -10.31
CA LYS A 245 -29.37 4.47 -9.48
C LYS A 245 -28.80 4.81 -8.12
N TYR A 246 -28.84 6.08 -7.77
CA TYR A 246 -28.36 6.59 -6.50
C TYR A 246 -29.42 6.46 -5.40
N TYR A 247 -28.99 6.02 -4.20
CA TYR A 247 -29.76 5.96 -2.98
C TYR A 247 -28.93 6.53 -1.82
N GLY A 248 -29.58 7.29 -0.95
CA GLY A 248 -28.90 7.90 0.20
C GLY A 248 -28.74 9.41 0.06
N PRO A 249 -27.85 10.02 0.88
CA PRO A 249 -27.07 9.32 1.91
C PRO A 249 -27.94 8.88 3.10
N ILE A 250 -27.53 7.75 3.74
CA ILE A 250 -28.16 7.25 4.96
C ILE A 250 -27.12 7.09 6.07
N SER A 251 -27.57 7.03 7.33
CA SER A 251 -26.68 6.75 8.46
C SER A 251 -26.11 5.34 8.35
N GLY A 252 -24.79 5.22 8.41
CA GLY A 252 -24.07 3.95 8.49
C GLY A 252 -24.03 3.33 9.89
N HIS A 253 -24.72 3.97 10.85
CA HIS A 253 -24.74 3.56 12.25
C HIS A 253 -26.15 3.20 12.76
N ASP A 254 -27.15 3.22 11.89
CA ASP A 254 -28.49 2.73 12.16
C ASP A 254 -28.67 1.36 11.48
N VAL A 255 -28.44 0.30 12.25
CA VAL A 255 -28.49 -1.07 11.74
C VAL A 255 -29.87 -1.45 11.20
N ALA A 256 -30.94 -0.93 11.80
CA ALA A 256 -32.31 -1.21 11.36
C ALA A 256 -32.60 -0.58 9.98
N THR A 257 -32.20 0.68 9.79
CA THR A 257 -32.31 1.38 8.49
C THR A 257 -31.44 0.74 7.43
N LEU A 258 -30.20 0.35 7.78
CA LEU A 258 -29.29 -0.36 6.87
C LEU A 258 -29.88 -1.69 6.38
N ILE A 259 -30.42 -2.52 7.29
CA ILE A 259 -31.04 -3.80 6.95
C ILE A 259 -32.20 -3.58 5.97
N LYS A 260 -33.17 -2.71 6.31
CA LYS A 260 -34.31 -2.40 5.43
C LYS A 260 -33.85 -1.91 4.06
N THR A 261 -32.82 -1.07 4.02
CA THR A 261 -32.28 -0.55 2.77
C THR A 261 -31.64 -1.66 1.94
N PHE A 262 -30.80 -2.51 2.52
CA PHE A 262 -30.19 -3.63 1.79
C PHE A 262 -31.23 -4.65 1.31
N GLU A 263 -32.25 -4.97 2.09
CA GLU A 263 -33.38 -5.82 1.65
C GLU A 263 -34.07 -5.23 0.42
N PHE A 264 -34.32 -3.91 0.41
CA PHE A 264 -34.84 -3.22 -0.75
C PHE A 264 -33.88 -3.26 -1.93
N LEU A 265 -32.60 -2.97 -1.74
CA LEU A 265 -31.60 -2.99 -2.80
C LEU A 265 -31.41 -4.38 -3.40
N LYS A 266 -31.55 -5.44 -2.59
CA LYS A 266 -31.53 -6.85 -3.04
C LYS A 266 -32.58 -7.13 -4.12
N THR A 267 -33.68 -6.40 -4.16
CA THR A 267 -34.73 -6.56 -5.16
C THR A 267 -34.49 -5.81 -6.47
N GLN A 268 -33.51 -4.92 -6.52
CA GLN A 268 -33.24 -4.09 -7.70
C GLN A 268 -32.68 -4.92 -8.85
N LYS A 269 -33.11 -4.56 -10.08
CA LYS A 269 -32.71 -5.26 -11.33
C LYS A 269 -31.75 -4.44 -12.20
N ARG A 270 -31.10 -3.44 -11.61
CA ARG A 270 -30.12 -2.57 -12.26
C ARG A 270 -29.01 -2.21 -11.27
N PRO A 271 -27.85 -1.76 -11.73
CA PRO A 271 -26.80 -1.27 -10.85
C PRO A 271 -27.27 -0.11 -9.97
N VAL A 272 -26.87 -0.15 -8.71
CA VAL A 272 -27.22 0.86 -7.72
C VAL A 272 -26.01 1.34 -6.97
N LEU A 273 -26.01 2.61 -6.55
CA LEU A 273 -25.04 3.18 -5.62
C LEU A 273 -25.78 3.58 -4.35
N LEU A 274 -25.38 3.00 -3.24
CA LEU A 274 -25.82 3.37 -1.89
C LEU A 274 -24.77 4.25 -1.23
N HIS A 275 -25.11 5.48 -0.92
CA HIS A 275 -24.26 6.40 -0.18
C HIS A 275 -24.56 6.27 1.32
N VAL A 276 -23.54 5.94 2.10
CA VAL A 276 -23.62 5.67 3.54
C VAL A 276 -22.65 6.58 4.28
N LEU A 277 -23.15 7.33 5.25
CA LEU A 277 -22.36 8.21 6.10
C LEU A 277 -21.89 7.48 7.36
N THR A 278 -20.60 7.38 7.57
CA THR A 278 -19.99 6.73 8.73
C THR A 278 -19.04 7.67 9.47
N GLN A 279 -18.75 7.32 10.73
CA GLN A 279 -17.80 8.05 11.55
C GLN A 279 -16.58 7.18 11.83
N LYS A 280 -15.45 7.53 11.22
CA LYS A 280 -14.17 6.86 11.44
C LYS A 280 -13.77 6.96 12.90
N GLY A 281 -13.52 5.80 13.55
CA GLY A 281 -13.16 5.74 14.97
C GLY A 281 -14.34 5.77 15.94
N LYS A 282 -15.60 5.57 15.48
CA LYS A 282 -16.81 5.56 16.30
C LYS A 282 -16.68 4.63 17.54
N GLY A 283 -17.08 5.17 18.70
CA GLY A 283 -17.06 4.43 19.96
C GLY A 283 -15.70 4.39 20.66
N PHE A 284 -14.68 5.10 20.12
CA PHE A 284 -13.38 5.22 20.76
C PHE A 284 -12.87 6.66 20.70
N GLU A 285 -12.99 7.38 21.80
CA GLU A 285 -12.71 8.82 21.90
C GLU A 285 -11.31 9.22 21.39
N PRO A 286 -10.20 8.50 21.72
CA PRO A 286 -8.88 8.81 21.17
C PRO A 286 -8.83 8.77 19.64
N ALA A 287 -9.60 7.85 19.01
CA ALA A 287 -9.64 7.75 17.56
C ALA A 287 -10.47 8.86 16.91
N LEU A 288 -11.52 9.34 17.58
CA LEU A 288 -12.32 10.47 17.13
C LEU A 288 -11.53 11.77 17.13
N GLN A 289 -10.70 11.98 18.16
CA GLN A 289 -9.86 13.17 18.29
C GLN A 289 -8.63 13.17 17.38
N LYS A 290 -8.07 11.98 17.07
CA LYS A 290 -6.82 11.80 16.32
C LYS A 290 -7.01 10.86 15.12
N GLN A 291 -8.00 11.12 14.27
CA GLN A 291 -8.43 10.22 13.17
C GLN A 291 -7.30 9.81 12.22
N LYS A 292 -6.34 10.70 11.93
CA LYS A 292 -5.14 10.40 11.13
C LYS A 292 -4.31 9.28 11.77
N LYS A 293 -4.02 9.40 13.07
CA LYS A 293 -3.21 8.44 13.82
C LYS A 293 -3.84 7.05 13.81
N PHE A 294 -5.16 6.99 13.97
CA PHE A 294 -5.91 5.73 14.04
C PHE A 294 -6.33 5.14 12.70
N HIS A 295 -5.89 5.70 11.58
CA HIS A 295 -6.06 5.04 10.28
C HIS A 295 -5.31 3.71 10.23
N GLY A 296 -4.01 3.72 10.59
CA GLY A 296 -3.16 2.52 10.72
C GLY A 296 -2.02 2.82 11.67
N LEU A 297 -1.97 2.11 12.78
CA LEU A 297 -0.99 2.34 13.85
C LEU A 297 -0.39 1.03 14.36
N GLY A 298 0.78 1.13 14.98
CA GLY A 298 1.38 0.05 15.77
C GLY A 298 0.65 -0.16 17.10
N PRO A 299 1.15 -1.06 17.95
CA PRO A 299 0.63 -1.24 19.30
C PRO A 299 0.53 0.07 20.08
N TYR A 300 -0.55 0.25 20.83
CA TYR A 300 -0.86 1.49 21.53
C TYR A 300 -1.49 1.22 22.91
N ASP A 301 -1.44 2.20 23.77
CA ASP A 301 -2.13 2.17 25.06
C ASP A 301 -3.63 2.43 24.83
N PRO A 302 -4.54 1.51 25.23
CA PRO A 302 -5.97 1.64 24.97
C PRO A 302 -6.65 2.76 25.74
N GLU A 303 -6.07 3.28 26.83
CA GLU A 303 -6.65 4.38 27.62
C GLU A 303 -6.28 5.74 27.01
N THR A 304 -5.03 5.91 26.60
CA THR A 304 -4.50 7.19 26.11
C THR A 304 -4.46 7.30 24.60
N GLY A 305 -4.49 6.15 23.89
CA GLY A 305 -4.29 6.06 22.45
C GLY A 305 -2.84 6.33 22.02
N GLU A 306 -1.87 6.38 22.95
CA GLU A 306 -0.48 6.70 22.62
C GLU A 306 0.31 5.46 22.20
N THR A 307 1.13 5.59 21.16
CA THR A 307 2.05 4.55 20.68
C THR A 307 3.42 4.73 21.32
N LYS A 308 4.18 3.65 21.48
CA LYS A 308 5.57 3.74 21.95
C LYS A 308 6.42 4.50 20.94
N ALA A 309 7.18 5.47 21.40
CA ALA A 309 8.17 6.16 20.58
C ALA A 309 9.26 5.19 20.11
N LEU A 310 9.70 5.30 18.87
CA LEU A 310 10.75 4.44 18.31
C LEU A 310 12.14 4.74 18.84
N GLY A 311 12.34 5.91 19.47
CA GLY A 311 13.63 6.33 20.08
C GLY A 311 14.71 6.72 19.08
N GLN A 312 14.53 6.42 17.80
CA GLN A 312 15.46 6.75 16.70
C GLN A 312 14.66 7.37 15.55
N ARG A 313 15.36 8.14 14.71
CA ARG A 313 14.77 8.76 13.51
C ARG A 313 14.50 7.71 12.43
N THR A 314 13.35 7.83 11.81
CA THR A 314 12.98 6.99 10.65
C THR A 314 13.54 7.56 9.34
N TYR A 315 13.67 6.73 8.32
CA TYR A 315 14.04 7.19 6.97
C TYR A 315 13.07 8.24 6.43
N SER A 316 11.76 8.09 6.66
CA SER A 316 10.74 9.08 6.24
C SER A 316 10.93 10.44 6.95
N GLU A 317 11.39 10.46 8.21
CA GLU A 317 11.72 11.72 8.91
C GLU A 317 12.99 12.37 8.36
N VAL A 318 14.01 11.57 8.03
CA VAL A 318 15.23 12.08 7.37
C VAL A 318 14.91 12.63 5.98
N PHE A 319 14.10 11.91 5.22
CA PHE A 319 13.57 12.38 3.94
C PHE A 319 12.87 13.74 4.07
N ALA A 320 11.91 13.84 5.00
CA ALA A 320 11.13 15.06 5.20
C ALA A 320 12.00 16.28 5.55
N ASP A 321 12.93 16.12 6.50
CA ASP A 321 13.82 17.20 6.92
C ASP A 321 14.79 17.58 5.80
N THR A 322 15.26 16.60 5.01
CA THR A 322 16.12 16.86 3.85
C THR A 322 15.36 17.58 2.76
N MET A 323 14.12 17.18 2.46
CA MET A 323 13.28 17.87 1.48
C MET A 323 13.08 19.34 1.82
N VAL A 324 12.85 19.68 3.10
CA VAL A 324 12.77 21.08 3.55
C VAL A 324 14.09 21.83 3.32
N LYS A 325 15.24 21.20 3.63
CA LYS A 325 16.58 21.77 3.35
C LYS A 325 16.76 22.04 1.86
N LEU A 326 16.44 21.06 1.00
CA LEU A 326 16.58 21.19 -0.46
C LEU A 326 15.69 22.29 -1.03
N ALA A 327 14.45 22.40 -0.54
CA ALA A 327 13.52 23.45 -0.96
C ALA A 327 13.98 24.86 -0.52
N ASN A 328 14.70 24.98 0.60
CA ASN A 328 15.32 26.22 1.01
C ASN A 328 16.53 26.58 0.10
N MET A 329 17.27 25.57 -0.38
CA MET A 329 18.42 25.77 -1.27
C MET A 329 18.02 26.06 -2.71
N ASN A 330 16.88 25.50 -3.18
CA ASN A 330 16.43 25.62 -4.57
C ASN A 330 14.92 25.87 -4.63
N SER A 331 14.53 27.06 -5.10
CA SER A 331 13.14 27.47 -5.22
C SER A 331 12.33 26.66 -6.26
N LYS A 332 12.99 25.92 -7.14
CA LYS A 332 12.36 25.05 -8.15
C LYS A 332 11.87 23.72 -7.57
N VAL A 333 12.36 23.32 -6.37
CA VAL A 333 11.96 22.08 -5.72
C VAL A 333 10.50 22.14 -5.30
N VAL A 334 9.71 21.18 -5.78
CA VAL A 334 8.31 20.98 -5.39
C VAL A 334 8.10 19.52 -4.94
N ALA A 335 7.20 19.30 -4.00
CA ALA A 335 6.91 18.00 -3.42
C ALA A 335 5.49 17.56 -3.77
N ILE A 336 5.34 16.32 -4.23
CA ILE A 336 4.07 15.71 -4.64
C ILE A 336 3.89 14.40 -3.88
N THR A 337 2.67 14.16 -3.38
CA THR A 337 2.28 12.86 -2.82
C THR A 337 0.88 12.48 -3.28
N ALA A 338 0.52 11.21 -3.11
CA ALA A 338 -0.79 10.66 -3.46
C ALA A 338 -1.50 10.14 -2.21
N ALA A 339 -2.15 11.05 -1.46
CA ALA A 339 -2.87 10.80 -0.21
C ALA A 339 -2.01 10.21 0.94
N MET A 340 -0.69 10.42 0.90
CA MET A 340 0.26 9.85 1.87
C MET A 340 1.15 10.89 2.57
N PRO A 341 0.67 12.10 2.94
CA PRO A 341 1.54 13.15 3.48
C PRO A 341 2.28 12.72 4.75
N ASN A 342 1.58 12.13 5.71
CA ASN A 342 2.19 11.66 6.96
C ASN A 342 3.11 10.45 6.76
N GLY A 343 2.68 9.52 5.92
CA GLY A 343 3.42 8.28 5.66
C GLY A 343 4.75 8.52 4.97
N THR A 344 4.84 9.54 4.12
CA THR A 344 6.07 9.97 3.44
C THR A 344 6.82 11.07 4.21
N GLY A 345 6.21 11.65 5.25
CA GLY A 345 6.77 12.76 6.01
C GLY A 345 6.60 14.15 5.37
N LEU A 346 5.90 14.25 4.24
CA LEU A 346 5.64 15.53 3.57
C LEU A 346 4.68 16.46 4.33
N ASP A 347 4.01 15.97 5.37
CA ASP A 347 3.30 16.79 6.36
C ASP A 347 4.21 17.80 7.07
N ARG A 348 5.54 17.55 7.13
CA ARG A 348 6.55 18.50 7.62
C ARG A 348 6.96 19.53 6.56
N PHE A 349 6.86 19.17 5.28
CA PHE A 349 7.17 20.05 4.16
C PHE A 349 6.05 21.09 3.91
N GLN A 350 4.81 20.64 3.93
CA GLN A 350 3.61 21.44 3.62
C GLN A 350 3.53 22.76 4.38
N PRO A 351 3.68 22.84 5.73
CA PRO A 351 3.56 24.11 6.45
C PRO A 351 4.71 25.10 6.18
N ARG A 352 5.86 24.61 5.66
CA ARG A 352 7.03 25.44 5.35
C ARG A 352 7.04 25.95 3.92
N HIS A 353 6.44 25.17 3.00
CA HIS A 353 6.41 25.46 1.56
C HIS A 353 5.03 25.14 0.97
N PRO A 354 3.94 25.78 1.43
CA PRO A 354 2.56 25.41 1.03
C PRO A 354 2.33 25.56 -0.48
N ASP A 355 2.93 26.56 -1.13
CA ASP A 355 2.78 26.81 -2.58
C ASP A 355 3.59 25.84 -3.45
N ARG A 356 4.38 24.98 -2.85
CA ARG A 356 5.25 24.00 -3.51
C ARG A 356 4.95 22.56 -3.08
N TYR A 357 3.81 22.35 -2.41
CA TYR A 357 3.32 21.07 -1.98
C TYR A 357 2.02 20.73 -2.68
N PHE A 358 1.93 19.51 -3.18
CA PHE A 358 0.75 19.00 -3.88
C PHE A 358 0.38 17.60 -3.34
N ASP A 359 -0.83 17.46 -2.81
CA ASP A 359 -1.46 16.17 -2.57
C ASP A 359 -2.55 15.98 -3.64
N VAL A 360 -2.40 14.95 -4.43
CA VAL A 360 -3.29 14.69 -5.58
C VAL A 360 -4.43 13.70 -5.27
N GLY A 361 -4.57 13.28 -4.01
CA GLY A 361 -5.45 12.17 -3.64
C GLY A 361 -4.85 10.81 -4.03
N ILE A 362 -5.65 9.75 -4.01
CA ILE A 362 -5.16 8.41 -4.39
C ILE A 362 -5.13 8.32 -5.93
N ALA A 363 -4.14 8.98 -6.53
CA ALA A 363 -4.00 9.14 -7.98
C ALA A 363 -2.51 9.15 -8.39
N GLU A 364 -1.85 8.01 -8.23
CA GLU A 364 -0.42 7.85 -8.44
C GLU A 364 -0.02 8.14 -9.89
N GLU A 365 -0.82 7.69 -10.86
CA GLU A 365 -0.60 7.96 -12.29
C GLU A 365 -0.63 9.46 -12.57
N HIS A 366 -1.63 10.16 -12.01
CA HIS A 366 -1.74 11.61 -12.13
C HIS A 366 -0.54 12.31 -11.48
N ALA A 367 -0.09 11.84 -10.30
CA ALA A 367 1.09 12.40 -9.62
C ALA A 367 2.32 12.42 -10.54
N VAL A 368 2.58 11.32 -11.25
CA VAL A 368 3.73 11.19 -12.15
C VAL A 368 3.58 12.07 -13.40
N ILE A 369 2.42 12.06 -14.05
CA ILE A 369 2.17 12.89 -15.24
C ILE A 369 2.18 14.39 -14.86
N PHE A 370 1.60 14.75 -13.72
CA PHE A 370 1.64 16.12 -13.20
C PHE A 370 3.08 16.58 -12.93
N ALA A 371 3.91 15.71 -12.34
CA ALA A 371 5.33 15.96 -12.15
C ALA A 371 6.05 16.17 -13.49
N ALA A 372 5.77 15.34 -14.50
CA ALA A 372 6.31 15.51 -15.85
C ALA A 372 5.97 16.90 -16.42
N GLY A 373 4.70 17.31 -16.30
CA GLY A 373 4.24 18.63 -16.72
C GLY A 373 4.99 19.78 -16.02
N LEU A 374 5.20 19.68 -14.70
CA LEU A 374 5.97 20.66 -13.92
C LEU A 374 7.43 20.72 -14.35
N ALA A 375 8.04 19.56 -14.61
CA ALA A 375 9.43 19.45 -15.06
C ALA A 375 9.64 20.12 -16.43
N THR A 376 8.69 20.02 -17.36
CA THR A 376 8.77 20.72 -18.68
C THR A 376 8.80 22.24 -18.54
N LYS A 377 8.37 22.79 -17.40
CA LYS A 377 8.40 24.22 -17.09
C LYS A 377 9.58 24.61 -16.19
N GLY A 378 10.54 23.70 -16.00
CA GLY A 378 11.78 23.96 -15.29
C GLY A 378 11.70 23.85 -13.78
N LEU A 379 10.61 23.27 -13.23
CA LEU A 379 10.54 22.89 -11.84
C LEU A 379 11.27 21.56 -11.61
N LYS A 380 11.60 21.26 -10.35
CA LYS A 380 12.25 20.02 -9.93
C LYS A 380 11.30 19.24 -9.01
N PRO A 381 10.39 18.42 -9.56
CA PRO A 381 9.40 17.70 -8.78
C PRO A 381 10.00 16.47 -8.11
N PHE A 382 9.70 16.31 -6.81
CA PHE A 382 9.94 15.13 -6.00
C PHE A 382 8.60 14.45 -5.72
N VAL A 383 8.42 13.26 -6.27
CA VAL A 383 7.19 12.46 -6.17
C VAL A 383 7.41 11.41 -5.10
N ALA A 384 6.82 11.62 -3.91
CA ALA A 384 6.96 10.73 -2.76
C ALA A 384 5.75 9.80 -2.66
N ILE A 385 5.95 8.54 -3.03
CA ILE A 385 4.95 7.47 -3.07
C ILE A 385 5.58 6.19 -2.51
N TYR A 386 4.79 5.35 -1.83
CA TYR A 386 5.27 4.04 -1.40
C TYR A 386 5.64 3.17 -2.59
N SER A 387 6.74 2.43 -2.48
CA SER A 387 7.25 1.58 -3.55
C SER A 387 6.15 0.70 -4.17
N THR A 388 5.34 0.01 -3.36
CA THR A 388 4.26 -0.85 -3.84
C THR A 388 3.17 -0.08 -4.59
N PHE A 389 2.85 1.17 -4.20
CA PHE A 389 1.81 1.97 -4.87
C PHE A 389 2.31 2.62 -6.16
N LEU A 390 3.63 2.90 -6.26
CA LEU A 390 4.23 3.43 -7.48
C LEU A 390 4.11 2.47 -8.68
N GLN A 391 3.85 1.17 -8.44
CA GLN A 391 3.57 0.18 -9.50
C GLN A 391 2.45 0.62 -10.45
N ARG A 392 1.45 1.38 -9.96
CA ARG A 392 0.36 1.92 -10.79
C ARG A 392 0.84 2.87 -11.86
N SER A 393 1.95 3.54 -11.63
CA SER A 393 2.49 4.58 -12.51
C SER A 393 3.60 4.08 -13.42
N LEU A 394 3.74 2.76 -13.62
CA LEU A 394 4.83 2.22 -14.44
C LEU A 394 4.78 2.76 -15.87
N ASP A 395 3.61 2.78 -16.50
CA ASP A 395 3.44 3.36 -17.84
C ASP A 395 3.81 4.86 -17.88
N PRO A 396 3.26 5.74 -17.03
CA PRO A 396 3.67 7.14 -16.97
C PRO A 396 5.17 7.36 -16.68
N ILE A 397 5.80 6.52 -15.87
CA ILE A 397 7.25 6.59 -15.62
C ILE A 397 8.01 6.34 -16.92
N ILE A 398 7.63 5.31 -17.69
CA ILE A 398 8.28 4.96 -18.95
C ILE A 398 8.01 6.03 -20.01
N HIS A 399 6.72 6.29 -20.29
CA HIS A 399 6.27 7.06 -21.44
C HIS A 399 6.39 8.58 -21.20
N ASP A 400 5.86 9.07 -20.07
CA ASP A 400 5.75 10.53 -19.86
C ASP A 400 6.99 11.15 -19.24
N VAL A 401 7.82 10.35 -18.55
CA VAL A 401 9.01 10.85 -17.87
C VAL A 401 10.30 10.37 -18.52
N CYS A 402 10.54 9.07 -18.56
CA CYS A 402 11.85 8.53 -18.97
C CYS A 402 12.09 8.64 -20.49
N LEU A 403 11.08 8.39 -21.32
CA LEU A 403 11.18 8.57 -22.77
C LEU A 403 11.54 10.02 -23.13
N GLN A 404 11.00 10.99 -22.40
CA GLN A 404 11.26 12.41 -22.59
C GLN A 404 12.48 12.93 -21.80
N ASN A 405 13.12 12.07 -21.01
CA ASN A 405 14.27 12.37 -20.16
C ASN A 405 14.01 13.57 -19.23
N LEU A 406 12.84 13.64 -18.60
CA LEU A 406 12.45 14.75 -17.74
C LEU A 406 13.03 14.61 -16.32
N PRO A 407 13.48 15.70 -15.67
CA PRO A 407 14.16 15.69 -14.39
C PRO A 407 13.20 15.49 -13.20
N VAL A 408 12.42 14.42 -13.22
CA VAL A 408 11.52 14.01 -12.13
C VAL A 408 12.27 13.11 -11.15
N VAL A 409 12.09 13.36 -9.84
CA VAL A 409 12.66 12.54 -8.76
C VAL A 409 11.57 11.67 -8.14
N PHE A 410 11.73 10.35 -8.23
CA PHE A 410 10.84 9.39 -7.58
C PHE A 410 11.39 9.00 -6.21
N CYS A 411 10.72 9.41 -5.13
CA CYS A 411 11.09 9.09 -3.76
C CYS A 411 10.24 7.90 -3.29
N MET A 412 10.84 6.72 -3.31
CA MET A 412 10.15 5.46 -3.10
C MET A 412 10.30 5.02 -1.64
N ASP A 413 9.36 5.45 -0.80
CA ASP A 413 9.28 5.04 0.59
C ASP A 413 8.84 3.57 0.68
N ARG A 414 9.24 2.85 1.71
CA ARG A 414 8.95 1.42 1.94
C ARG A 414 9.48 0.50 0.83
N GLY A 415 10.62 0.86 0.24
CA GLY A 415 11.35 0.01 -0.70
C GLY A 415 12.04 -1.16 0.03
N SER A 416 11.27 -2.10 0.54
CA SER A 416 11.66 -3.33 1.24
C SER A 416 10.41 -3.98 1.83
N LEU A 417 10.57 -4.83 2.86
CA LEU A 417 9.43 -5.32 3.64
C LEU A 417 8.67 -4.20 4.34
N SER A 418 7.35 -4.19 4.21
CA SER A 418 6.44 -3.33 4.99
C SER A 418 6.04 -3.95 6.33
N GLY A 419 6.50 -5.17 6.63
CA GLY A 419 6.28 -5.86 7.88
C GLY A 419 4.85 -6.38 8.04
N ASP A 420 4.14 -5.88 9.03
CA ASP A 420 2.83 -6.40 9.43
C ASP A 420 1.71 -6.15 8.39
N ASP A 421 1.93 -5.31 7.38
CA ASP A 421 0.99 -5.06 6.28
C ASP A 421 1.04 -6.15 5.18
N GLY A 422 2.11 -6.93 5.13
CA GLY A 422 2.22 -8.13 4.33
C GLY A 422 2.39 -7.92 2.81
N PRO A 423 2.05 -8.95 2.02
CA PRO A 423 2.41 -9.06 0.60
C PRO A 423 1.86 -7.94 -0.28
N THR A 424 0.76 -7.31 0.11
CA THR A 424 0.16 -6.21 -0.64
C THR A 424 0.92 -4.88 -0.49
N HIS A 425 1.78 -4.79 0.53
CA HIS A 425 2.49 -3.55 0.88
C HIS A 425 4.02 -3.67 0.81
N HIS A 426 4.57 -4.86 0.62
CA HIS A 426 6.01 -5.04 0.44
C HIS A 426 6.50 -4.41 -0.86
N GLY A 427 7.52 -3.56 -0.78
CA GLY A 427 8.21 -2.96 -1.93
C GLY A 427 9.36 -3.84 -2.40
N LEU A 428 9.07 -5.02 -2.94
CA LEU A 428 10.08 -6.03 -3.30
C LEU A 428 10.29 -6.22 -4.80
N PHE A 429 9.58 -5.46 -5.66
CA PHE A 429 9.61 -5.67 -7.11
C PHE A 429 10.13 -4.47 -7.89
N ASP A 430 10.33 -3.33 -7.22
CA ASP A 430 10.60 -2.03 -7.83
C ASP A 430 11.92 -1.98 -8.61
N ILE A 431 13.00 -2.59 -8.10
CA ILE A 431 14.27 -2.65 -8.83
C ILE A 431 14.07 -3.42 -10.14
N SER A 432 13.37 -4.56 -10.11
CA SER A 432 13.18 -5.40 -11.31
C SER A 432 12.46 -4.69 -12.45
N TYR A 433 11.39 -3.95 -12.16
CA TYR A 433 10.63 -3.29 -13.22
C TYR A 433 11.20 -1.92 -13.62
N LEU A 434 11.96 -1.24 -12.74
CA LEU A 434 12.54 0.08 -13.04
C LEU A 434 13.93 -0.02 -13.71
N ARG A 435 14.75 -1.01 -13.34
CA ARG A 435 16.13 -1.02 -13.85
C ARG A 435 16.24 -1.26 -15.36
N GLY A 436 15.20 -1.83 -15.99
CA GLY A 436 15.15 -1.99 -17.46
C GLY A 436 14.81 -0.71 -18.23
N ILE A 437 14.35 0.37 -17.56
CA ILE A 437 13.86 1.58 -18.23
C ILE A 437 15.05 2.48 -18.63
N PRO A 438 15.21 2.85 -19.90
CA PRO A 438 16.27 3.78 -20.34
C PRO A 438 16.19 5.14 -19.61
N ASN A 439 17.32 5.83 -19.52
CA ASN A 439 17.51 7.14 -18.89
C ASN A 439 17.30 7.19 -17.38
N LEU A 440 16.61 6.22 -16.75
CA LEU A 440 16.35 6.22 -15.31
C LEU A 440 17.60 5.85 -14.50
N VAL A 441 17.95 6.71 -13.56
CA VAL A 441 18.92 6.40 -12.48
C VAL A 441 18.17 5.88 -11.27
N HIS A 442 18.67 4.82 -10.60
CA HIS A 442 18.02 4.23 -9.43
C HIS A 442 19.01 4.05 -8.28
N MET A 443 18.83 4.83 -7.22
CA MET A 443 19.70 4.89 -6.04
C MET A 443 19.05 4.21 -4.83
N VAL A 444 19.87 3.58 -3.98
CA VAL A 444 19.43 2.88 -2.76
C VAL A 444 20.42 3.16 -1.63
N PRO A 445 20.09 4.04 -0.67
CA PRO A 445 21.00 4.44 0.40
C PRO A 445 21.19 3.33 1.43
N LYS A 446 22.41 3.19 1.96
CA LYS A 446 22.74 2.26 3.05
C LYS A 446 22.28 2.75 4.43
N ASP A 447 22.20 4.07 4.61
CA ASP A 447 21.90 4.72 5.89
C ASP A 447 21.24 6.09 5.69
N GLU A 448 20.94 6.76 6.80
CA GLU A 448 20.25 8.05 6.85
C GLU A 448 21.07 9.18 6.21
N ASP A 449 22.38 9.17 6.39
CA ASP A 449 23.27 10.19 5.86
C ASP A 449 23.41 10.09 4.34
N GLU A 450 23.53 8.86 3.83
CA GLU A 450 23.56 8.61 2.40
C GLU A 450 22.22 8.90 1.72
N LEU A 451 21.08 8.73 2.42
CA LEU A 451 19.75 9.16 1.92
C LEU A 451 19.74 10.68 1.65
N ALA A 452 20.27 11.48 2.58
CA ALA A 452 20.36 12.93 2.39
C ALA A 452 21.25 13.31 1.19
N ASP A 453 22.38 12.63 1.02
CA ASP A 453 23.29 12.81 -0.11
C ASP A 453 22.64 12.40 -1.45
N MET A 454 21.90 11.31 -1.47
CA MET A 454 21.17 10.85 -2.67
C MET A 454 20.05 11.79 -3.07
N LEU A 455 19.28 12.34 -2.11
CA LEU A 455 18.26 13.35 -2.39
C LEU A 455 18.88 14.64 -2.94
N PHE A 456 20.01 15.06 -2.41
CA PHE A 456 20.76 16.21 -2.94
C PHE A 456 21.30 15.93 -4.36
N THR A 457 21.85 14.73 -4.58
CA THR A 457 22.26 14.27 -5.92
C THR A 457 21.10 14.31 -6.90
N ALA A 458 19.94 13.80 -6.49
CA ALA A 458 18.72 13.79 -7.29
C ALA A 458 18.23 15.21 -7.64
N MET A 459 18.38 16.18 -6.71
CA MET A 459 18.06 17.58 -6.98
C MET A 459 18.93 18.17 -8.11
N GLN A 460 20.19 17.75 -8.19
CA GLN A 460 21.14 18.25 -9.18
C GLN A 460 21.12 17.50 -10.51
N HIS A 461 20.57 16.27 -10.53
CA HIS A 461 20.55 15.43 -11.74
C HIS A 461 19.56 15.96 -12.78
N ASP A 462 20.00 16.11 -14.03
CA ASP A 462 19.18 16.62 -15.13
C ASP A 462 18.57 15.46 -15.96
N GLY A 463 17.81 14.62 -15.31
CA GLY A 463 17.11 13.47 -15.89
C GLY A 463 16.26 12.75 -14.82
N PRO A 464 15.53 11.67 -15.22
CA PRO A 464 14.73 10.90 -14.28
C PRO A 464 15.61 10.12 -13.30
N ILE A 465 15.24 10.18 -12.03
CA ILE A 465 16.02 9.55 -10.97
C ILE A 465 15.12 9.05 -9.85
N ALA A 466 15.38 7.84 -9.35
CA ALA A 466 14.68 7.24 -8.22
C ALA A 466 15.59 7.11 -7.01
N VAL A 467 15.06 7.39 -5.82
CA VAL A 467 15.70 7.15 -4.52
C VAL A 467 14.79 6.21 -3.73
N ARG A 468 15.25 5.00 -3.49
CA ARG A 468 14.52 3.91 -2.83
C ARG A 468 15.04 3.70 -1.42
N TYR A 469 14.19 3.85 -0.41
CA TYR A 469 14.57 3.68 0.99
C TYR A 469 13.53 2.87 1.77
N PRO A 470 13.96 2.15 2.85
CA PRO A 470 13.08 1.25 3.59
C PRO A 470 12.16 1.97 4.57
N ARG A 471 11.16 1.26 5.07
CA ARG A 471 10.32 1.67 6.20
C ARG A 471 11.08 1.56 7.52
N GLY A 472 10.84 2.48 8.43
CA GLY A 472 11.31 2.40 9.82
C GLY A 472 12.62 3.12 10.07
N VAL A 473 13.31 2.70 11.12
CA VAL A 473 14.57 3.28 11.56
C VAL A 473 15.74 2.70 10.77
N GLY A 474 16.77 3.51 10.53
CA GLY A 474 18.03 3.05 9.98
C GLY A 474 19.06 2.64 11.06
N PRO A 475 20.32 2.46 10.70
CA PRO A 475 21.38 2.14 11.64
C PRO A 475 21.69 3.25 12.66
N GLY A 476 21.08 4.43 12.54
CA GLY A 476 21.27 5.57 13.43
C GLY A 476 22.46 6.45 13.04
N THR A 477 22.84 6.46 11.77
CA THR A 477 23.94 7.27 11.26
C THR A 477 23.59 8.77 11.35
N PRO A 478 24.42 9.60 11.99
CA PRO A 478 24.21 11.05 12.06
C PRO A 478 24.18 11.68 10.66
N VAL A 479 23.13 12.42 10.36
CA VAL A 479 22.99 13.12 9.09
C VAL A 479 23.77 14.42 9.15
N LYS A 480 24.66 14.63 8.17
CA LYS A 480 25.46 15.86 8.05
C LYS A 480 24.58 17.09 7.76
N ASP A 481 25.05 18.26 8.15
CA ASP A 481 24.29 19.50 7.92
C ASP A 481 24.15 19.85 6.44
N VAL A 482 25.20 19.65 5.67
CA VAL A 482 25.26 19.94 4.23
C VAL A 482 25.46 18.63 3.47
N PRO A 483 24.44 18.15 2.74
CA PRO A 483 24.57 16.95 1.93
C PRO A 483 25.49 17.14 0.75
N ARG A 484 26.09 16.05 0.25
CA ARG A 484 27.05 16.05 -0.85
C ARG A 484 26.54 15.25 -2.03
N ALA A 485 26.85 15.71 -3.25
CA ALA A 485 26.51 14.95 -4.44
C ALA A 485 27.37 13.68 -4.55
N ILE A 486 26.70 12.58 -4.88
CA ILE A 486 27.31 11.29 -5.17
C ILE A 486 27.46 11.15 -6.68
N PRO A 487 28.66 10.85 -7.21
CA PRO A 487 28.83 10.58 -8.65
C PRO A 487 27.96 9.41 -9.10
N ILE A 488 27.14 9.63 -10.14
CA ILE A 488 26.21 8.61 -10.66
C ILE A 488 26.96 7.35 -11.10
N GLY A 489 26.48 6.18 -10.64
CA GLY A 489 27.05 4.88 -10.98
C GLY A 489 28.36 4.54 -10.26
N GLN A 490 28.74 5.28 -9.22
CA GLN A 490 29.94 5.01 -8.44
C GLN A 490 29.58 4.33 -7.10
N ALA A 491 30.00 3.08 -6.94
CA ALA A 491 29.92 2.35 -5.68
C ALA A 491 30.94 2.88 -4.65
N GLU A 492 30.78 2.48 -3.40
CA GLU A 492 31.68 2.83 -2.30
C GLU A 492 32.37 1.57 -1.76
N LEU A 493 33.68 1.56 -1.77
CA LEU A 493 34.47 0.50 -1.13
C LEU A 493 34.55 0.78 0.37
N LEU A 494 33.92 -0.06 1.18
CA LEU A 494 33.81 0.10 2.63
C LEU A 494 34.95 -0.63 3.37
N GLN A 495 35.35 -1.79 2.84
CA GLN A 495 36.39 -2.65 3.42
C GLN A 495 37.10 -3.41 2.30
N HIS A 496 38.41 -3.59 2.41
CA HIS A 496 39.19 -4.47 1.55
C HIS A 496 40.51 -4.90 2.24
N GLY A 497 41.03 -6.05 1.87
CA GLY A 497 42.35 -6.53 2.25
C GLY A 497 43.35 -6.42 1.09
N GLU A 498 44.61 -6.90 1.32
CA GLU A 498 45.61 -6.96 0.25
C GLU A 498 45.30 -7.99 -0.84
N HIS A 499 44.65 -9.10 -0.45
CA HIS A 499 44.31 -10.23 -1.34
C HIS A 499 42.91 -10.75 -1.01
N ASP A 500 41.89 -10.01 -1.46
CA ASP A 500 40.49 -10.44 -1.25
C ASP A 500 40.18 -11.69 -2.07
N ARG A 501 39.66 -12.71 -1.40
CA ARG A 501 39.16 -13.93 -2.03
C ARG A 501 37.66 -13.84 -2.37
N VAL A 502 36.95 -12.95 -1.68
CA VAL A 502 35.50 -12.72 -1.84
C VAL A 502 35.26 -11.23 -2.01
N ALA A 503 34.28 -10.87 -2.85
CA ALA A 503 33.76 -9.51 -2.92
C ALA A 503 32.26 -9.52 -2.65
N ILE A 504 31.81 -8.73 -1.66
CA ILE A 504 30.43 -8.65 -1.26
C ILE A 504 29.84 -7.31 -1.73
N PHE A 505 29.04 -7.33 -2.76
CA PHE A 505 28.29 -6.17 -3.25
C PHE A 505 26.93 -6.12 -2.56
N ALA A 506 26.72 -5.19 -1.66
CA ALA A 506 25.49 -5.02 -0.94
C ALA A 506 24.75 -3.75 -1.36
N LEU A 507 23.42 -3.79 -1.39
CA LEU A 507 22.59 -2.66 -1.77
C LEU A 507 21.69 -2.25 -0.60
N GLY A 508 21.77 -0.97 -0.23
CA GLY A 508 20.87 -0.36 0.75
C GLY A 508 20.97 -0.98 2.15
N SER A 509 19.82 -1.31 2.72
CA SER A 509 19.70 -1.82 4.11
C SER A 509 20.43 -3.13 4.40
N LEU A 510 20.96 -3.83 3.39
CA LEU A 510 21.73 -5.05 3.59
C LEU A 510 23.26 -4.82 3.69
N VAL A 511 23.73 -3.57 3.60
CA VAL A 511 25.16 -3.26 3.79
C VAL A 511 25.67 -3.65 5.19
N PRO A 512 24.96 -3.42 6.30
CA PRO A 512 25.40 -3.91 7.60
C PRO A 512 25.54 -5.44 7.66
N LEU A 513 24.60 -6.19 7.07
CA LEU A 513 24.69 -7.65 6.99
C LEU A 513 25.94 -8.11 6.20
N ALA A 514 26.29 -7.40 5.12
CA ALA A 514 27.50 -7.69 4.34
C ALA A 514 28.78 -7.50 5.17
N GLN A 515 28.83 -6.46 6.00
CA GLN A 515 29.95 -6.21 6.90
C GLN A 515 30.09 -7.32 7.97
N GLU A 516 28.96 -7.80 8.52
CA GLU A 516 28.96 -8.93 9.45
C GLU A 516 29.46 -10.23 8.79
N VAL A 517 29.04 -10.50 7.54
CA VAL A 517 29.52 -11.65 6.77
C VAL A 517 31.02 -11.55 6.54
N ALA A 518 31.53 -10.38 6.13
CA ALA A 518 32.96 -10.15 5.92
C ALA A 518 33.78 -10.36 7.19
N ALA A 519 33.30 -9.83 8.33
CA ALA A 519 33.95 -10.01 9.63
C ALA A 519 34.04 -11.49 10.05
N LYS A 520 33.02 -12.29 9.75
CA LYS A 520 33.05 -13.75 10.01
C LYS A 520 34.04 -14.47 9.10
N LEU A 521 34.09 -14.12 7.81
CA LEU A 521 35.05 -14.68 6.86
C LEU A 521 36.51 -14.36 7.28
N GLU A 522 36.74 -13.14 7.72
CA GLU A 522 38.07 -12.70 8.21
C GLU A 522 38.49 -13.51 9.43
N GLY A 523 37.58 -13.80 10.36
CA GLY A 523 37.78 -14.73 11.48
C GLY A 523 38.12 -16.16 11.06
N GLU A 524 37.79 -16.57 9.84
CA GLU A 524 38.13 -17.85 9.22
C GLU A 524 39.38 -17.76 8.32
N GLY A 525 40.08 -16.61 8.28
CA GLY A 525 41.24 -16.38 7.44
C GLY A 525 40.93 -16.14 5.97
N ILE A 526 39.70 -15.80 5.63
CA ILE A 526 39.26 -15.48 4.26
C ILE A 526 39.04 -13.97 4.15
N SER A 527 39.94 -13.29 3.42
CA SER A 527 39.78 -11.86 3.16
C SER A 527 38.60 -11.58 2.24
N ALA A 528 37.80 -10.58 2.59
CA ALA A 528 36.61 -10.19 1.84
C ALA A 528 36.48 -8.66 1.70
N ALA A 529 36.32 -8.20 0.47
CA ALA A 529 35.95 -6.82 0.20
C ALA A 529 34.44 -6.61 0.43
N VAL A 530 34.08 -5.46 0.99
CA VAL A 530 32.66 -5.02 1.12
C VAL A 530 32.46 -3.76 0.30
N ILE A 531 31.52 -3.85 -0.64
CA ILE A 531 31.20 -2.78 -1.58
C ILE A 531 29.72 -2.38 -1.36
N ASN A 532 29.47 -1.13 -0.96
CA ASN A 532 28.16 -0.52 -1.02
C ASN A 532 27.85 -0.17 -2.47
N GLY A 533 26.89 -0.88 -3.08
CA GLY A 533 26.56 -0.72 -4.48
C GLY A 533 25.93 0.63 -4.82
N ARG A 534 25.27 1.30 -3.87
CA ARG A 534 24.60 2.61 -4.01
C ARG A 534 23.53 2.68 -5.09
N PHE A 535 23.82 2.11 -6.26
CA PHE A 535 22.99 2.19 -7.46
C PHE A 535 22.52 0.81 -7.90
N ALA A 536 21.21 0.64 -8.01
CA ALA A 536 20.62 -0.48 -8.74
C ALA A 536 20.78 -0.25 -10.25
N LYS A 537 20.85 1.03 -10.68
CA LYS A 537 21.12 1.47 -12.06
C LYS A 537 21.65 2.90 -12.11
N PRO A 538 22.74 3.17 -12.86
CA PRO A 538 23.67 2.15 -13.38
C PRO A 538 24.51 1.54 -12.25
N ILE A 539 24.85 0.27 -12.36
CA ILE A 539 25.82 -0.35 -11.43
C ILE A 539 27.23 0.14 -11.72
N ASP A 540 28.12 0.07 -10.73
CA ASP A 540 29.53 0.38 -10.92
C ASP A 540 30.25 -0.74 -11.69
N VAL A 541 30.31 -0.58 -13.00
CA VAL A 541 30.92 -1.54 -13.92
C VAL A 541 32.39 -1.77 -13.63
N ARG A 542 33.12 -0.73 -13.20
CA ARG A 542 34.59 -0.84 -12.93
C ARG A 542 34.83 -1.73 -11.71
N MET A 543 34.04 -1.56 -10.66
CA MET A 543 34.11 -2.41 -9.46
C MET A 543 33.74 -3.85 -9.78
N VAL A 544 32.65 -4.07 -10.54
CA VAL A 544 32.24 -5.41 -10.96
C VAL A 544 33.32 -6.08 -11.81
N GLU A 545 33.93 -5.38 -12.75
CA GLU A 545 35.00 -5.90 -13.57
C GLU A 545 36.27 -6.23 -12.73
N PHE A 546 36.68 -5.31 -11.88
CA PHE A 546 37.87 -5.48 -11.04
C PHE A 546 37.77 -6.73 -10.16
N TYR A 547 36.67 -6.83 -9.38
CA TYR A 547 36.47 -7.98 -8.50
C TYR A 547 36.09 -9.25 -9.27
N GLY A 548 35.40 -9.12 -10.38
CA GLY A 548 35.12 -10.25 -11.26
C GLY A 548 36.38 -10.93 -11.83
N ARG A 549 37.52 -10.22 -11.92
CA ARG A 549 38.78 -10.76 -12.36
C ARG A 549 39.70 -11.26 -11.21
N SER A 550 39.49 -10.73 -10.00
CA SER A 550 40.46 -10.90 -8.90
C SER A 550 40.04 -11.86 -7.81
N VAL A 551 38.73 -12.08 -7.58
CA VAL A 551 38.24 -12.90 -6.47
C VAL A 551 37.83 -14.32 -6.87
N ASP A 552 37.72 -15.21 -5.89
CA ASP A 552 37.25 -16.58 -6.07
C ASP A 552 35.72 -16.64 -6.22
N ALA A 553 34.98 -15.74 -5.54
CA ALA A 553 33.54 -15.64 -5.59
C ALA A 553 33.04 -14.21 -5.32
N ILE A 554 31.92 -13.84 -5.91
CA ILE A 554 31.17 -12.63 -5.60
C ILE A 554 29.93 -13.00 -4.82
N VAL A 555 29.56 -12.18 -3.84
CA VAL A 555 28.25 -12.23 -3.16
C VAL A 555 27.50 -10.96 -3.51
N THR A 556 26.22 -11.06 -3.89
CA THR A 556 25.34 -9.90 -4.02
C THR A 556 24.22 -9.96 -2.99
N MET A 557 23.95 -8.83 -2.32
CA MET A 557 22.93 -8.73 -1.27
C MET A 557 21.97 -7.59 -1.58
N GLU A 558 20.68 -7.90 -1.64
CA GLU A 558 19.61 -6.95 -1.94
C GLU A 558 18.32 -7.25 -1.16
N ASP A 559 17.69 -6.22 -0.61
CA ASP A 559 16.38 -6.34 0.05
C ASP A 559 15.27 -6.22 -1.02
N HIS A 560 15.28 -7.16 -1.96
CA HIS A 560 14.46 -7.21 -3.16
C HIS A 560 14.38 -8.66 -3.66
N VAL A 561 13.44 -9.00 -4.55
CA VAL A 561 13.42 -10.32 -5.20
C VAL A 561 14.67 -10.50 -6.05
N LEU A 562 15.16 -11.75 -6.11
CA LEU A 562 16.38 -12.07 -6.84
C LEU A 562 16.22 -11.89 -8.37
N GLU A 563 15.01 -12.13 -8.89
CA GLU A 563 14.70 -12.07 -10.31
C GLU A 563 14.69 -10.63 -10.81
N GLY A 564 15.58 -10.32 -11.77
CA GLY A 564 15.73 -8.99 -12.33
C GLY A 564 16.27 -7.92 -11.38
N GLY A 565 16.69 -8.29 -10.17
CA GLY A 565 17.22 -7.38 -9.16
C GLY A 565 18.69 -6.94 -9.40
N PHE A 566 19.32 -6.43 -8.35
CA PHE A 566 20.70 -5.95 -8.38
C PHE A 566 21.70 -7.08 -8.67
N GLY A 567 21.53 -8.25 -8.03
CA GLY A 567 22.37 -9.42 -8.30
C GLY A 567 22.27 -9.91 -9.74
N SER A 568 21.10 -9.78 -10.36
CA SER A 568 20.92 -10.06 -11.81
C SER A 568 21.74 -9.08 -12.66
N ALA A 569 21.75 -7.77 -12.32
CA ALA A 569 22.55 -6.78 -13.03
C ALA A 569 24.06 -7.07 -12.96
N VAL A 570 24.54 -7.54 -11.80
CA VAL A 570 25.94 -7.96 -11.64
C VAL A 570 26.27 -9.18 -12.51
N LEU A 571 25.38 -10.19 -12.52
CA LEU A 571 25.51 -11.39 -13.37
C LEU A 571 25.54 -11.05 -14.86
N GLU A 572 24.61 -10.23 -15.32
CA GLU A 572 24.54 -9.75 -16.70
C GLU A 572 25.86 -9.08 -17.09
N ARG A 573 26.38 -8.22 -16.23
CA ARG A 573 27.64 -7.51 -16.52
C ARG A 573 28.85 -8.43 -16.53
N LEU A 574 28.93 -9.41 -15.61
CA LEU A 574 30.00 -10.42 -15.65
C LEU A 574 29.96 -11.23 -16.94
N SER A 575 28.75 -11.61 -17.39
CA SER A 575 28.54 -12.31 -18.66
C SER A 575 28.98 -11.48 -19.86
N ASP A 576 28.62 -10.19 -19.93
CA ASP A 576 29.05 -9.27 -20.99
C ASP A 576 30.55 -9.13 -21.08
N LEU A 577 31.24 -9.21 -19.93
CA LEU A 577 32.71 -9.14 -19.82
C LEU A 577 33.40 -10.49 -20.08
N GLY A 578 32.67 -11.57 -20.30
CA GLY A 578 33.19 -12.93 -20.46
C GLY A 578 33.79 -13.49 -19.18
N LEU A 579 33.44 -12.99 -17.99
CA LEU A 579 33.94 -13.43 -16.71
C LEU A 579 33.05 -14.56 -16.13
N GLN A 580 33.73 -15.60 -15.61
CA GLN A 580 33.06 -16.80 -15.06
C GLN A 580 33.15 -16.89 -13.53
N THR A 581 33.34 -15.75 -12.86
CA THR A 581 33.40 -15.71 -11.40
C THR A 581 32.03 -16.07 -10.83
N PRO A 582 31.92 -17.10 -9.98
CA PRO A 582 30.65 -17.52 -9.42
C PRO A 582 30.06 -16.42 -8.53
N VAL A 583 28.72 -16.31 -8.59
CA VAL A 583 27.98 -15.30 -7.82
C VAL A 583 26.97 -15.99 -6.90
N VAL A 584 27.09 -15.75 -5.61
CA VAL A 584 26.10 -16.11 -4.58
C VAL A 584 25.13 -14.95 -4.43
N ARG A 585 23.86 -15.15 -4.76
CA ARG A 585 22.82 -14.13 -4.60
C ARG A 585 22.07 -14.30 -3.28
N VAL A 586 21.90 -13.21 -2.55
CA VAL A 586 21.17 -13.10 -1.29
C VAL A 586 20.07 -12.05 -1.45
N GLY A 587 18.83 -12.48 -1.34
CA GLY A 587 17.62 -11.65 -1.53
C GLY A 587 16.39 -12.52 -1.41
N TRP A 588 15.23 -11.96 -1.70
CA TRP A 588 13.94 -12.65 -1.58
C TRP A 588 13.72 -13.63 -2.73
N PRO A 589 13.13 -14.82 -2.46
CA PRO A 589 12.81 -15.81 -3.49
C PRO A 589 11.63 -15.37 -4.36
N ASP A 590 11.40 -16.08 -5.48
CA ASP A 590 10.25 -15.89 -6.38
C ASP A 590 8.95 -16.38 -5.74
N GLN A 591 8.48 -15.62 -4.74
CA GLN A 591 7.19 -15.82 -4.09
C GLN A 591 6.74 -14.56 -3.37
N PHE A 592 5.42 -14.44 -3.12
CA PHE A 592 4.87 -13.38 -2.26
C PHE A 592 5.19 -13.67 -0.80
N ILE A 593 5.87 -12.73 -0.15
CA ILE A 593 6.29 -12.86 1.25
C ILE A 593 5.11 -12.49 2.16
N GLU A 594 4.83 -13.33 3.14
CA GLU A 594 3.76 -13.12 4.12
C GLU A 594 4.03 -11.92 5.03
N HIS A 595 3.02 -11.53 5.81
CA HIS A 595 3.17 -10.50 6.85
C HIS A 595 4.00 -11.01 8.05
N GLY A 596 4.77 -10.12 8.66
CA GLY A 596 5.59 -10.46 9.84
C GLY A 596 6.67 -9.44 10.12
N LYS A 597 7.40 -9.66 11.21
CA LYS A 597 8.54 -8.81 11.56
C LYS A 597 9.66 -8.98 10.53
N PRO A 598 10.23 -7.88 10.00
CA PRO A 598 11.24 -7.95 8.93
C PRO A 598 12.42 -8.87 9.24
N ASP A 599 12.98 -8.81 10.45
CA ASP A 599 14.15 -9.64 10.81
C ASP A 599 13.79 -11.13 10.90
N ALA A 600 12.61 -11.48 11.41
CA ALA A 600 12.14 -12.85 11.46
C ALA A 600 11.90 -13.42 10.05
N LEU A 601 11.35 -12.60 9.15
CA LEU A 601 11.16 -12.98 7.75
C LEU A 601 12.50 -13.14 7.03
N ARG A 602 13.45 -12.20 7.20
CA ARG A 602 14.80 -12.33 6.64
C ARG A 602 15.48 -13.62 7.08
N ALA A 603 15.44 -13.92 8.39
CA ALA A 603 16.02 -15.16 8.91
C ALA A 603 15.35 -16.40 8.31
N ARG A 604 14.01 -16.43 8.24
CA ARG A 604 13.23 -17.54 7.67
C ARG A 604 13.56 -17.80 6.20
N TYR A 605 13.76 -16.75 5.41
CA TYR A 605 14.06 -16.84 3.98
C TYR A 605 15.56 -16.86 3.68
N GLY A 606 16.41 -16.99 4.70
CA GLY A 606 17.85 -17.18 4.54
C GLY A 606 18.60 -15.92 4.12
N ILE A 607 18.05 -14.75 4.40
CA ILE A 607 18.78 -13.48 4.32
C ILE A 607 19.43 -13.26 5.70
N SER A 608 20.49 -14.03 5.97
CA SER A 608 21.24 -14.03 7.23
C SER A 608 22.71 -14.29 7.00
N VAL A 609 23.55 -14.01 8.01
CA VAL A 609 24.99 -14.29 7.99
C VAL A 609 25.25 -15.77 7.77
N GLU A 610 24.60 -16.63 8.55
CA GLU A 610 24.81 -18.09 8.56
C GLU A 610 24.51 -18.71 7.20
N ASN A 611 23.35 -18.40 6.62
CA ASN A 611 22.95 -18.93 5.32
C ASN A 611 23.84 -18.43 4.19
N THR A 612 24.24 -17.14 4.25
CA THR A 612 25.17 -16.58 3.28
C THR A 612 26.51 -17.28 3.32
N LEU A 613 27.07 -17.49 4.51
CA LEU A 613 28.33 -18.22 4.68
C LEU A 613 28.23 -19.67 4.20
N GLU A 614 27.12 -20.37 4.50
CA GLU A 614 26.90 -21.73 4.03
C GLU A 614 26.91 -21.82 2.50
N LYS A 615 26.15 -20.95 1.82
CA LYS A 615 26.14 -20.90 0.36
C LYS A 615 27.51 -20.56 -0.22
N LEU A 616 28.19 -19.59 0.37
CA LEU A 616 29.51 -19.15 -0.10
C LEU A 616 30.58 -20.23 0.08
N ARG A 617 30.65 -20.94 1.22
CA ARG A 617 31.61 -22.01 1.44
C ARG A 617 31.44 -23.11 0.39
N ARG A 618 30.23 -23.53 0.05
CA ARG A 618 29.97 -24.50 -1.04
C ARG A 618 30.60 -24.05 -2.36
N VAL A 619 30.48 -22.77 -2.70
CA VAL A 619 31.04 -22.21 -3.92
C VAL A 619 32.57 -22.16 -3.86
N LEU A 620 33.15 -21.75 -2.72
CA LEU A 620 34.59 -21.69 -2.54
C LEU A 620 35.23 -23.08 -2.59
N ASP A 621 34.60 -24.10 -1.99
CA ASP A 621 35.10 -25.50 -2.03
C ASP A 621 35.07 -26.06 -3.46
N GLN A 622 34.01 -25.80 -4.22
CA GLN A 622 33.93 -26.16 -5.63
C GLN A 622 35.01 -25.49 -6.45
N ARG A 623 35.23 -24.19 -6.23
CA ARG A 623 36.28 -23.43 -6.93
C ARG A 623 37.70 -23.91 -6.60
N ALA A 624 37.92 -24.29 -5.34
CA ALA A 624 39.21 -24.89 -4.92
C ALA A 624 39.46 -26.23 -5.62
N ALA A 625 38.45 -27.10 -5.69
CA ALA A 625 38.53 -28.37 -6.40
C ALA A 625 38.78 -28.20 -7.91
N GLU A 626 38.11 -27.24 -8.56
CA GLU A 626 38.36 -26.92 -9.98
C GLU A 626 39.79 -26.45 -10.24
N LYS A 627 40.33 -25.58 -9.37
CA LYS A 627 41.73 -25.09 -9.47
C LYS A 627 42.75 -26.25 -9.33
N ILE A 628 42.52 -27.18 -8.39
CA ILE A 628 43.35 -28.36 -8.20
C ILE A 628 43.28 -29.27 -9.43
N ALA A 629 42.10 -29.57 -9.93
CA ALA A 629 41.89 -30.39 -11.13
C ALA A 629 42.58 -29.78 -12.36
N HIS A 630 42.46 -28.45 -12.54
CA HIS A 630 43.10 -27.75 -13.66
C HIS A 630 44.63 -27.72 -13.54
N ALA A 631 45.17 -27.58 -12.34
CA ALA A 631 46.60 -27.68 -12.10
C ALA A 631 47.13 -29.08 -12.39
N ALA A 632 46.39 -30.12 -11.96
CA ALA A 632 46.74 -31.51 -12.23
C ALA A 632 46.65 -31.90 -13.73
N ALA A 633 45.74 -31.28 -14.48
CA ALA A 633 45.62 -31.47 -15.93
C ALA A 633 46.70 -30.77 -16.76
N LYS A 634 47.40 -29.79 -16.17
CA LYS A 634 48.52 -29.06 -16.81
C LYS A 634 49.90 -29.60 -16.45
N ALA A 635 50.01 -30.39 -15.37
CA ALA A 635 51.20 -31.10 -14.97
C ALA A 635 51.30 -32.47 -15.66
#